data_bff9277aa32853c2bf524598eea2cea5
#
_entry.id   bff9277aa32853c2bf524598eea2cea5
#
_cell.length_a   1.000
_cell.length_b   1.000
_cell.length_c   1.000
_cell.angle_alpha   90.00
_cell.angle_beta   90.00
_cell.angle_gamma   90.00
#
_symmetry.space_group_name_H-M   'P 1'
#
loop_
_entity.id
_entity.type
_entity.pdbx_description
1 polymer ?
#
loop_
_entity_poly.entity_id
_entity_poly.type
_entity_poly.pdbx_seq_one_letter_code
_entity_poly.pdbx_strand_id
1 'polypeptide(L)'
;MGGRRTASELADGDKTERWPPFCGTLVSRMRYLSIMLPGLWLAQAQTPCENPKTYTPCDVVYELTAPEAASHPNPHLTLKFYAEVKSPRFKTYLVPLYWDGGRKLIMRFTPNEAGRWEWRLTSDLARFQNQTGAVEATESEALGFIEPANVHHWRYTERLKPHLWMGDTLLRFGYLDRTLFERVIDARAAQKFNHMRALLSLWDEPVAQAFKSADEPNPEFLREFESRLAYANQKGIIVDLILGAGHNDLTKAFPTWQQRERFVRYITSRLAGFNLTWQIARSFEEYTDGRGLMKELGLLVKKHDPYNHPRTATGRTSAPLNGDGWQTYLSYQSSEDGLGGIEHQLFGMPQVNAAFGYEDSGAGHTAPDPVDFDTFRKRLWNSTMNGQYPVFGNTGSTGAGKIAVSDQFLDSPGAKAMAAWRDFFANTRYWELEPFFNVDGGRALALERVFGEGEDEEGEGIEYIVYVENPRLIEVGVRRHSYQVYWFNPATGEKIKGKDWKGDHFVAEPPTKTSDWVLHLSRDGKKEGMLKSYKFDSRPNLLQEVEGNTPRVPFAVAAPAGDTLSLTQPAKFEAKLTRQSRATRTMLYVWTGEVAADGQGYRVLGAGPSGMFTLPPDLASRYPAVLNLRLTGMNANGKVYTVDKVFRLVP
;
A
#
# COMPACT_ATOMS: atom_id res chain seq x y z
N MET A 1 42.63 3.33 33.58
CA MET A 1 42.10 4.49 34.28
C MET A 1 41.05 5.07 33.36
N GLY A 2 39.80 4.92 33.44
CA GLY A 2 38.90 4.96 34.59
C GLY A 2 37.83 5.95 34.21
N GLY A 3 36.57 5.52 34.12
CA GLY A 3 35.48 6.46 34.02
C GLY A 3 34.24 5.95 33.29
N ARG A 4 33.57 4.94 33.82
CA ARG A 4 32.14 4.71 33.57
C ARG A 4 31.36 5.91 34.09
N ARG A 5 30.49 6.50 33.25
CA ARG A 5 29.39 7.35 33.72
C ARG A 5 28.07 6.67 33.38
N THR A 6 27.36 6.32 34.40
CA THR A 6 26.00 5.83 34.48
C THR A 6 25.01 6.90 34.03
N ALA A 7 24.06 6.53 33.18
CA ALA A 7 22.88 7.31 32.87
C ALA A 7 21.85 7.11 33.99
N SER A 8 21.58 8.12 34.77
CA SER A 8 20.37 8.30 35.56
C SER A 8 20.02 9.78 35.60
N GLU A 9 18.72 10.04 35.58
CA GLU A 9 18.08 11.36 35.68
C GLU A 9 17.74 12.07 34.37
N LEU A 10 16.53 11.78 33.93
CA LEU A 10 15.56 12.76 33.46
C LEU A 10 14.17 12.08 33.48
N ALA A 11 13.64 11.99 34.70
CA ALA A 11 12.22 11.83 34.96
C ALA A 11 11.73 13.20 35.42
N ASP A 12 10.91 13.83 34.59
CA ASP A 12 9.97 14.81 35.16
C ASP A 12 8.80 15.08 34.20
N GLY A 13 7.61 14.99 34.76
CA GLY A 13 6.49 15.82 34.38
C GLY A 13 5.30 15.19 33.67
N ASP A 14 4.85 13.99 34.02
CA ASP A 14 3.49 13.57 33.63
C ASP A 14 2.47 14.04 34.68
N LYS A 15 1.83 15.18 34.43
CA LYS A 15 0.67 15.66 35.19
C LYS A 15 -0.58 14.99 34.66
N THR A 16 -0.88 13.79 35.17
CA THR A 16 -2.21 13.18 35.05
C THR A 16 -3.19 13.93 35.94
N GLU A 17 -4.00 14.79 35.39
CA GLU A 17 -5.21 15.29 36.06
C GLU A 17 -6.19 14.13 36.26
N ARG A 18 -6.36 13.72 37.52
CA ARG A 18 -7.35 12.74 37.95
C ARG A 18 -8.72 13.40 38.00
N TRP A 19 -9.68 12.84 37.32
CA TRP A 19 -11.09 13.14 37.48
C TRP A 19 -11.60 12.61 38.82
N PRO A 20 -12.51 13.32 39.53
CA PRO A 20 -13.07 12.84 40.77
C PRO A 20 -14.04 11.67 40.54
N PRO A 21 -14.09 10.70 41.48
CA PRO A 21 -15.05 9.61 41.40
C PRO A 21 -16.45 10.07 41.79
N PHE A 22 -17.45 9.67 41.01
CA PHE A 22 -18.86 9.82 41.41
C PHE A 22 -19.16 8.88 42.58
N CYS A 23 -19.47 9.47 43.74
CA CYS A 23 -19.97 8.76 44.91
C CYS A 23 -21.52 8.70 44.83
N GLY A 24 -22.05 7.50 44.93
CA GLY A 24 -23.49 7.26 44.91
C GLY A 24 -24.15 7.39 46.28
N THR A 25 -25.45 7.48 46.21
CA THR A 25 -26.54 7.17 47.17
C THR A 25 -26.77 8.13 48.30
N LEU A 26 -27.94 8.72 48.22
CA LEU A 26 -28.85 8.82 49.42
C LEU A 26 -30.31 8.89 48.95
N VAL A 27 -31.08 7.89 49.37
CA VAL A 27 -32.54 7.81 49.22
C VAL A 27 -33.16 8.74 50.22
N SER A 28 -33.95 9.72 49.78
CA SER A 28 -34.87 10.44 50.63
C SER A 28 -36.23 10.62 49.89
N ARG A 29 -37.28 10.01 50.45
CA ARG A 29 -38.64 10.18 50.01
C ARG A 29 -39.14 11.59 50.36
N MET A 30 -39.51 12.35 49.33
CA MET A 30 -40.40 13.49 49.50
C MET A 30 -41.44 13.52 48.40
N ARG A 31 -42.73 13.48 48.79
CA ARG A 31 -43.92 13.68 47.95
C ARG A 31 -43.91 15.13 47.48
N TYR A 32 -43.97 15.36 46.18
CA TYR A 32 -44.26 16.66 45.62
C TYR A 32 -45.27 16.63 44.48
N LEU A 33 -46.15 17.54 44.56
CA LEU A 33 -47.20 18.05 43.68
C LEU A 33 -46.76 18.05 42.21
N SER A 34 -47.60 17.42 41.36
CA SER A 34 -47.47 17.49 39.90
C SER A 34 -47.91 18.85 39.41
N ILE A 35 -46.94 19.71 39.07
CA ILE A 35 -47.20 20.86 38.19
C ILE A 35 -46.85 20.37 36.78
N MET A 36 -47.88 20.16 35.93
CA MET A 36 -47.70 19.94 34.50
C MET A 36 -47.15 21.24 33.88
N LEU A 37 -45.84 21.31 33.69
CA LEU A 37 -45.23 22.21 32.72
C LEU A 37 -45.35 21.57 31.32
N PRO A 38 -45.72 22.33 30.28
CA PRO A 38 -45.71 21.80 28.91
C PRO A 38 -44.27 21.40 28.57
N GLY A 39 -44.07 20.11 28.33
CA GLY A 39 -42.79 19.56 27.95
C GLY A 39 -42.26 20.25 26.69
N LEU A 40 -41.23 21.08 26.82
CA LEU A 40 -40.34 21.37 25.73
C LEU A 40 -39.71 20.02 25.34
N TRP A 41 -40.20 19.45 24.26
CA TRP A 41 -39.47 18.43 23.53
C TRP A 41 -38.18 19.07 23.02
N LEU A 42 -37.13 19.01 23.83
CA LEU A 42 -35.75 19.22 23.32
C LEU A 42 -35.55 18.12 22.28
N ALA A 43 -35.72 18.48 21.01
CA ALA A 43 -35.34 17.60 19.91
C ALA A 43 -33.92 17.10 20.19
N GLN A 44 -33.80 15.76 20.25
CA GLN A 44 -32.47 15.16 20.42
C GLN A 44 -31.55 15.72 19.34
N ALA A 45 -30.53 16.46 19.76
CA ALA A 45 -29.62 17.13 18.84
C ALA A 45 -28.67 16.14 18.14
N GLN A 46 -28.72 14.85 18.49
CA GLN A 46 -27.91 13.79 17.94
C GLN A 46 -28.68 12.50 17.77
N THR A 47 -28.36 11.74 16.71
CA THR A 47 -28.86 10.38 16.48
C THR A 47 -27.64 9.48 16.37
N PRO A 48 -27.33 8.65 17.38
CA PRO A 48 -26.24 7.69 17.32
C PRO A 48 -26.57 6.53 16.39
N CYS A 49 -25.53 5.82 15.92
CA CYS A 49 -25.70 4.58 15.17
C CYS A 49 -26.34 3.50 16.06
N GLU A 50 -27.16 2.66 15.46
CA GLU A 50 -27.81 1.54 16.15
C GLU A 50 -26.93 0.28 16.08
N ASN A 51 -26.75 -0.41 17.21
CA ASN A 51 -26.06 -1.70 17.31
C ASN A 51 -24.70 -1.74 16.59
N PRO A 52 -23.76 -0.82 16.90
CA PRO A 52 -22.47 -0.78 16.24
C PRO A 52 -21.69 -2.08 16.44
N LYS A 53 -21.04 -2.53 15.37
CA LYS A 53 -20.16 -3.71 15.38
C LYS A 53 -18.73 -3.29 15.17
N THR A 54 -17.79 -4.04 15.72
CA THR A 54 -16.38 -3.79 15.47
C THR A 54 -16.07 -3.82 13.96
N TYR A 55 -15.18 -2.93 13.51
CA TYR A 55 -14.75 -2.74 12.12
C TYR A 55 -15.89 -2.41 11.13
N THR A 56 -16.97 -1.82 11.63
CA THR A 56 -18.07 -1.28 10.82
C THR A 56 -18.24 0.20 11.15
N PRO A 57 -18.33 1.10 10.15
CA PRO A 57 -18.55 2.53 10.39
C PRO A 57 -19.81 2.81 11.21
N CYS A 58 -19.67 3.65 12.23
CA CYS A 58 -20.74 4.13 13.08
C CYS A 58 -20.89 5.63 12.86
N ASP A 59 -22.02 6.06 12.36
CA ASP A 59 -22.36 7.45 12.11
C ASP A 59 -23.24 8.00 13.24
N VAL A 60 -22.80 9.13 13.81
CA VAL A 60 -23.60 9.93 14.73
C VAL A 60 -23.97 11.23 14.02
N VAL A 61 -25.27 11.43 13.82
CA VAL A 61 -25.80 12.56 13.06
C VAL A 61 -26.16 13.70 14.00
N TYR A 62 -25.69 14.89 13.66
CA TYR A 62 -26.01 16.16 14.33
C TYR A 62 -26.71 17.08 13.33
N GLU A 63 -27.77 17.75 13.74
CA GLU A 63 -28.50 18.68 12.87
C GLU A 63 -28.32 20.14 13.32
N LEU A 64 -27.99 21.01 12.37
CA LEU A 64 -28.02 22.44 12.55
C LEU A 64 -29.47 22.92 12.62
N THR A 65 -29.75 23.88 13.49
CA THR A 65 -31.02 24.63 13.44
C THR A 65 -31.07 25.49 12.17
N ALA A 66 -32.27 25.92 11.78
CA ALA A 66 -32.42 26.77 10.63
C ALA A 66 -31.62 28.10 10.74
N PRO A 67 -31.57 28.79 11.90
CA PRO A 67 -30.72 29.97 12.07
C PRO A 67 -29.22 29.67 11.97
N GLU A 68 -28.76 28.53 12.54
CA GLU A 68 -27.34 28.12 12.45
C GLU A 68 -26.95 27.83 11.00
N ALA A 69 -27.78 27.10 10.26
CA ALA A 69 -27.54 26.81 8.85
C ALA A 69 -27.53 28.09 7.99
N ALA A 70 -28.40 29.04 8.31
CA ALA A 70 -28.41 30.36 7.63
C ALA A 70 -27.14 31.15 7.93
N SER A 71 -26.59 31.06 9.15
CA SER A 71 -25.33 31.71 9.54
C SER A 71 -24.10 31.00 8.99
N HIS A 72 -24.21 29.73 8.60
CA HIS A 72 -23.16 28.91 8.06
C HIS A 72 -23.59 28.24 6.75
N PRO A 73 -23.76 29.01 5.64
CA PRO A 73 -24.22 28.46 4.36
C PRO A 73 -23.27 27.41 3.77
N ASN A 74 -22.01 27.45 4.14
CA ASN A 74 -21.03 26.43 3.87
C ASN A 74 -20.33 25.99 5.17
N PRO A 75 -20.92 25.04 5.92
CA PRO A 75 -20.36 24.57 7.19
C PRO A 75 -18.96 23.95 7.05
N HIS A 76 -18.63 23.39 5.89
CA HIS A 76 -17.30 22.86 5.59
C HIS A 76 -16.19 23.90 5.77
N LEU A 77 -16.47 25.16 5.44
CA LEU A 77 -15.52 26.27 5.59
C LEU A 77 -15.59 26.95 6.95
N THR A 78 -16.79 27.09 7.49
CA THR A 78 -17.07 28.05 8.56
C THR A 78 -17.19 27.43 9.94
N LEU A 79 -17.30 26.10 10.05
CA LEU A 79 -17.42 25.40 11.32
C LEU A 79 -16.16 24.58 11.62
N LYS A 80 -15.69 24.71 12.86
CA LYS A 80 -14.72 23.77 13.45
C LYS A 80 -15.48 22.83 14.37
N PHE A 81 -15.45 21.54 14.04
CA PHE A 81 -16.22 20.55 14.76
C PHE A 81 -15.45 19.24 14.85
N TYR A 82 -15.13 18.82 16.08
CA TYR A 82 -14.31 17.64 16.39
C TYR A 82 -14.96 16.86 17.52
N ALA A 83 -14.69 15.56 17.55
CA ALA A 83 -15.01 14.69 18.66
C ALA A 83 -13.72 14.04 19.20
N GLU A 84 -13.56 14.04 20.50
CA GLU A 84 -12.65 13.16 21.20
C GLU A 84 -13.42 11.88 21.49
N VAL A 85 -13.15 10.81 20.72
CA VAL A 85 -13.81 9.51 20.83
C VAL A 85 -12.89 8.59 21.63
N LYS A 86 -13.40 8.06 22.74
CA LYS A 86 -12.65 7.22 23.67
C LYS A 86 -13.10 5.77 23.57
N SER A 87 -12.15 4.87 23.37
CA SER A 87 -12.41 3.43 23.29
C SER A 87 -12.56 2.79 24.68
N PRO A 88 -13.08 1.55 24.78
CA PRO A 88 -13.17 0.79 26.01
C PRO A 88 -11.83 0.65 26.77
N ARG A 89 -10.71 0.56 26.04
CA ARG A 89 -9.34 0.51 26.61
C ARG A 89 -8.70 1.88 26.76
N PHE A 90 -9.50 2.94 26.79
CA PHE A 90 -9.07 4.32 27.04
C PHE A 90 -8.18 4.96 25.96
N LYS A 91 -8.08 4.39 24.78
CA LYS A 91 -7.44 5.05 23.65
C LYS A 91 -8.36 6.17 23.14
N THR A 92 -7.80 7.36 22.96
CA THR A 92 -8.53 8.51 22.44
C THR A 92 -8.24 8.71 20.96
N TYR A 93 -9.30 8.90 20.18
CA TYR A 93 -9.26 9.23 18.76
C TYR A 93 -9.81 10.63 18.57
N LEU A 94 -9.08 11.46 17.85
CA LEU A 94 -9.60 12.76 17.42
C LEU A 94 -10.27 12.61 16.06
N VAL A 95 -11.59 12.74 16.04
CA VAL A 95 -12.43 12.53 14.86
C VAL A 95 -13.05 13.86 14.43
N PRO A 96 -12.62 14.43 13.28
CA PRO A 96 -13.30 15.59 12.73
C PRO A 96 -14.70 15.20 12.24
N LEU A 97 -15.70 16.04 12.48
CA LEU A 97 -17.01 15.90 11.87
C LEU A 97 -16.98 16.46 10.45
N TYR A 98 -17.79 15.90 9.58
CA TYR A 98 -17.95 16.40 8.22
C TYR A 98 -19.39 16.85 7.93
N TRP A 99 -19.49 17.83 7.05
CA TRP A 99 -20.78 18.29 6.53
C TRP A 99 -21.28 17.35 5.44
N ASP A 100 -22.51 16.84 5.57
CA ASP A 100 -23.14 15.92 4.62
C ASP A 100 -24.28 16.58 3.80
N GLY A 101 -24.20 17.88 3.61
CA GLY A 101 -25.21 18.66 2.89
C GLY A 101 -26.34 19.15 3.78
N GLY A 102 -27.01 20.22 3.34
CA GLY A 102 -28.09 20.84 4.09
C GLY A 102 -27.68 21.20 5.51
N ARG A 103 -28.43 20.66 6.50
CA ARG A 103 -28.19 20.91 7.93
C ARG A 103 -27.43 19.78 8.64
N LYS A 104 -26.97 18.75 7.92
CA LYS A 104 -26.39 17.55 8.52
C LYS A 104 -24.88 17.68 8.70
N LEU A 105 -24.42 17.38 9.93
CA LEU A 105 -23.05 17.15 10.31
C LEU A 105 -22.95 15.72 10.83
N ILE A 106 -21.93 14.97 10.41
CA ILE A 106 -21.76 13.58 10.78
C ILE A 106 -20.41 13.39 11.46
N MET A 107 -20.43 12.73 12.60
CA MET A 107 -19.26 12.12 13.21
C MET A 107 -19.24 10.65 12.81
N ARG A 108 -18.25 10.24 12.04
CA ARG A 108 -18.05 8.82 11.69
C ARG A 108 -16.83 8.28 12.40
N PHE A 109 -17.01 7.23 13.15
CA PHE A 109 -15.92 6.46 13.71
C PHE A 109 -16.19 4.97 13.55
N THR A 110 -15.15 4.15 13.67
CA THR A 110 -15.27 2.69 13.55
C THR A 110 -14.74 2.07 14.83
N PRO A 111 -15.63 1.46 15.64
CA PRO A 111 -15.18 0.70 16.80
C PRO A 111 -14.21 -0.41 16.35
N ASN A 112 -13.01 -0.44 16.90
CA ASN A 112 -12.04 -1.51 16.63
C ASN A 112 -11.86 -2.45 17.82
N GLU A 113 -12.69 -2.31 18.84
CA GLU A 113 -12.84 -3.22 19.99
C GLU A 113 -14.28 -3.18 20.51
N ALA A 114 -14.76 -4.30 21.05
CA ALA A 114 -16.09 -4.38 21.65
C ALA A 114 -16.12 -3.69 23.00
N GLY A 115 -17.31 -3.15 23.37
CA GLY A 115 -17.55 -2.46 24.63
C GLY A 115 -17.99 -1.01 24.45
N ARG A 116 -17.93 -0.25 25.54
CA ARG A 116 -18.47 1.10 25.59
C ARG A 116 -17.52 2.12 24.99
N TRP A 117 -17.99 2.79 23.93
CA TRP A 117 -17.36 3.92 23.28
C TRP A 117 -18.01 5.21 23.72
N GLU A 118 -17.25 6.18 24.13
CA GLU A 118 -17.72 7.48 24.60
C GLU A 118 -17.09 8.60 23.78
N TRP A 119 -17.80 9.72 23.63
CA TRP A 119 -17.23 10.90 22.97
C TRP A 119 -17.64 12.19 23.64
N ARG A 120 -16.81 13.20 23.40
CA ARG A 120 -17.05 14.59 23.77
C ARG A 120 -16.78 15.48 22.57
N LEU A 121 -17.70 16.41 22.30
CA LEU A 121 -17.58 17.34 21.18
C LEU A 121 -16.82 18.60 21.57
N THR A 122 -16.11 19.14 20.59
CA THR A 122 -15.57 20.51 20.57
C THR A 122 -16.11 21.22 19.33
N SER A 123 -16.76 22.36 19.51
CA SER A 123 -17.43 23.08 18.42
C SER A 123 -17.44 24.59 18.65
N ASP A 124 -17.41 25.35 17.56
CA ASP A 124 -17.66 26.80 17.58
C ASP A 124 -19.13 27.13 17.91
N LEU A 125 -20.05 26.17 17.76
CA LEU A 125 -21.45 26.30 18.14
C LEU A 125 -21.65 25.93 19.60
N ALA A 126 -22.06 26.90 20.43
CA ALA A 126 -22.15 26.78 21.90
C ALA A 126 -22.98 25.57 22.35
N ARG A 127 -24.09 25.25 21.66
CA ARG A 127 -24.95 24.14 22.05
C ARG A 127 -24.33 22.75 21.88
N PHE A 128 -23.30 22.62 21.03
CA PHE A 128 -22.57 21.38 20.83
C PHE A 128 -21.27 21.31 21.65
N GLN A 129 -20.79 22.44 22.15
CA GLN A 129 -19.57 22.50 22.94
C GLN A 129 -19.71 21.66 24.22
N ASN A 130 -18.78 20.69 24.41
CA ASN A 130 -18.78 19.74 25.51
C ASN A 130 -19.99 18.75 25.55
N GLN A 131 -20.80 18.68 24.51
CA GLN A 131 -21.82 17.63 24.42
C GLN A 131 -21.16 16.26 24.38
N THR A 132 -21.71 15.31 25.13
CA THR A 132 -21.20 13.94 25.24
C THR A 132 -22.21 12.93 24.72
N GLY A 133 -21.71 11.76 24.34
CA GLY A 133 -22.54 10.62 23.98
C GLY A 133 -21.78 9.32 24.16
N ALA A 134 -22.48 8.21 24.03
CA ALA A 134 -21.89 6.88 24.11
C ALA A 134 -22.68 5.87 23.31
N VAL A 135 -22.02 4.80 22.87
CA VAL A 135 -22.61 3.61 22.27
C VAL A 135 -21.90 2.36 22.79
N GLU A 136 -22.60 1.23 22.77
CA GLU A 136 -22.04 -0.07 23.10
C GLU A 136 -21.78 -0.85 21.81
N ALA A 137 -20.51 -1.11 21.49
CA ALA A 137 -20.11 -1.87 20.30
C ALA A 137 -20.01 -3.36 20.62
N THR A 138 -20.53 -4.19 19.72
CA THR A 138 -20.45 -5.66 19.82
C THR A 138 -19.38 -6.20 18.87
N GLU A 139 -18.84 -7.37 19.18
CA GLU A 139 -17.88 -8.05 18.31
C GLU A 139 -18.47 -8.40 16.94
N SER A 140 -17.63 -8.41 15.93
CA SER A 140 -17.91 -8.93 14.59
C SER A 140 -16.93 -10.03 14.20
N GLU A 141 -17.19 -10.71 13.10
CA GLU A 141 -16.28 -11.67 12.50
C GLU A 141 -15.17 -11.01 11.66
N ALA A 142 -15.11 -9.67 11.60
CA ALA A 142 -14.11 -8.95 10.85
C ALA A 142 -12.68 -9.27 11.33
N LEU A 143 -11.75 -9.33 10.38
CA LEU A 143 -10.34 -9.59 10.66
C LEU A 143 -9.59 -8.33 11.12
N GLY A 144 -10.23 -7.18 11.06
CA GLY A 144 -9.63 -5.89 11.33
C GLY A 144 -9.16 -5.18 10.06
N PHE A 145 -8.53 -4.04 10.26
CA PHE A 145 -7.79 -3.35 9.21
C PHE A 145 -6.49 -4.10 8.92
N ILE A 146 -5.77 -3.72 7.85
CA ILE A 146 -4.46 -4.30 7.56
C ILE A 146 -3.35 -3.37 8.04
N GLU A 147 -2.21 -3.97 8.37
CA GLU A 147 -0.99 -3.25 8.73
C GLU A 147 0.25 -3.98 8.21
N PRO A 148 1.39 -3.29 7.98
CA PRO A 148 2.67 -3.93 7.71
C PRO A 148 3.08 -4.85 8.86
N ALA A 149 3.65 -6.00 8.52
CA ALA A 149 4.14 -7.01 9.46
C ALA A 149 5.39 -7.69 8.92
N ASN A 150 6.23 -8.21 9.82
CA ASN A 150 7.45 -8.93 9.47
C ASN A 150 8.26 -8.23 8.36
N VAL A 151 8.46 -6.94 8.50
CA VAL A 151 9.18 -6.02 7.59
C VAL A 151 8.51 -5.89 6.22
N HIS A 152 8.38 -6.96 5.44
CA HIS A 152 7.95 -6.94 4.03
C HIS A 152 6.55 -7.50 3.78
N HIS A 153 5.82 -7.87 4.85
CA HIS A 153 4.54 -8.57 4.73
C HIS A 153 3.38 -7.78 5.34
N TRP A 154 2.20 -8.42 5.35
CA TRP A 154 0.96 -7.83 5.80
C TRP A 154 0.23 -8.74 6.78
N ARG A 155 -0.49 -8.14 7.74
CA ARG A 155 -1.42 -8.84 8.62
C ARG A 155 -2.67 -8.01 8.90
N TYR A 156 -3.69 -8.67 9.40
CA TYR A 156 -4.86 -8.01 9.97
C TYR A 156 -4.62 -7.61 11.43
N THR A 157 -5.16 -6.45 11.85
CA THR A 157 -4.92 -5.88 13.17
C THR A 157 -5.61 -6.64 14.30
N GLU A 158 -6.82 -7.17 14.06
CA GLU A 158 -7.61 -7.82 15.11
C GLU A 158 -7.11 -9.23 15.42
N ARG A 159 -7.05 -10.07 14.40
CA ARG A 159 -6.73 -11.49 14.60
C ARG A 159 -5.29 -11.84 14.29
N LEU A 160 -4.48 -10.83 13.99
CA LEU A 160 -3.06 -10.95 13.61
C LEU A 160 -2.82 -11.99 12.51
N LYS A 161 -3.86 -12.30 11.71
CA LYS A 161 -3.75 -13.24 10.59
C LYS A 161 -2.95 -12.60 9.46
N PRO A 162 -2.09 -13.38 8.81
CA PRO A 162 -1.42 -12.93 7.61
C PRO A 162 -2.41 -12.51 6.52
N HIS A 163 -2.06 -11.48 5.77
CA HIS A 163 -2.85 -10.98 4.65
C HIS A 163 -2.07 -11.13 3.35
N LEU A 164 -2.54 -11.99 2.44
CA LEU A 164 -1.97 -12.15 1.10
C LEU A 164 -2.63 -11.13 0.18
N TRP A 165 -1.95 -10.02 -0.05
CA TRP A 165 -2.45 -8.96 -0.92
C TRP A 165 -2.53 -9.44 -2.37
N MET A 166 -3.72 -9.37 -2.97
CA MET A 166 -3.96 -9.58 -4.40
C MET A 166 -5.02 -8.58 -4.86
N GLY A 167 -4.60 -7.58 -5.65
CA GLY A 167 -5.45 -6.49 -6.08
C GLY A 167 -5.90 -6.56 -7.53
N ASP A 168 -6.93 -5.77 -7.87
CA ASP A 168 -7.31 -5.40 -9.23
C ASP A 168 -7.39 -3.87 -9.35
N THR A 169 -7.36 -3.37 -10.58
CA THR A 169 -7.44 -1.94 -10.89
C THR A 169 -8.77 -1.60 -11.53
N LEU A 170 -9.61 -0.82 -10.83
CA LEU A 170 -10.91 -0.32 -11.30
C LEU A 170 -10.98 1.19 -11.07
N LEU A 171 -10.25 1.96 -11.87
CA LEU A 171 -10.09 3.41 -11.65
C LEU A 171 -11.42 4.16 -11.63
N ARG A 172 -12.39 3.73 -12.44
CA ARG A 172 -13.75 4.32 -12.50
C ARG A 172 -14.72 3.76 -11.47
N PHE A 173 -14.24 3.26 -10.34
CA PHE A 173 -15.00 2.65 -9.25
C PHE A 173 -16.28 3.44 -8.88
N GLY A 174 -16.20 4.77 -8.72
CA GLY A 174 -17.31 5.65 -8.40
C GLY A 174 -18.26 5.97 -9.56
N TYR A 175 -17.91 5.58 -10.80
CA TYR A 175 -18.56 6.04 -12.03
C TYR A 175 -19.23 4.95 -12.86
N LEU A 176 -19.05 3.68 -12.47
CA LEU A 176 -19.73 2.57 -13.14
C LEU A 176 -21.22 2.60 -12.86
N ASP A 177 -22.02 2.06 -13.80
CA ASP A 177 -23.38 1.65 -13.48
C ASP A 177 -23.38 0.73 -12.25
N ARG A 178 -24.37 0.87 -11.38
CA ARG A 178 -24.41 0.14 -10.11
C ARG A 178 -24.43 -1.37 -10.30
N THR A 179 -25.18 -1.86 -11.27
CA THR A 179 -25.30 -3.29 -11.58
C THR A 179 -23.97 -3.86 -12.09
N LEU A 180 -23.31 -3.13 -12.98
CA LEU A 180 -21.97 -3.51 -13.47
C LEU A 180 -20.95 -3.48 -12.34
N PHE A 181 -20.97 -2.46 -11.50
CA PHE A 181 -20.10 -2.35 -10.33
C PHE A 181 -20.22 -3.56 -9.40
N GLU A 182 -21.44 -3.91 -8.98
CA GLU A 182 -21.69 -5.04 -8.09
C GLU A 182 -21.25 -6.36 -8.71
N ARG A 183 -21.50 -6.57 -10.01
CA ARG A 183 -21.06 -7.75 -10.74
C ARG A 183 -19.52 -7.86 -10.77
N VAL A 184 -18.80 -6.76 -10.98
CA VAL A 184 -17.33 -6.74 -10.94
C VAL A 184 -16.83 -7.11 -9.56
N ILE A 185 -17.36 -6.49 -8.51
CA ILE A 185 -16.97 -6.76 -7.12
C ILE A 185 -17.25 -8.21 -6.73
N ASP A 186 -18.42 -8.74 -7.07
CA ASP A 186 -18.80 -10.12 -6.77
C ASP A 186 -17.92 -11.15 -7.51
N ALA A 187 -17.62 -10.91 -8.78
CA ALA A 187 -16.73 -11.77 -9.57
C ALA A 187 -15.31 -11.77 -8.97
N ARG A 188 -14.78 -10.60 -8.61
CA ARG A 188 -13.43 -10.50 -8.02
C ARG A 188 -13.37 -11.13 -6.63
N ALA A 189 -14.39 -10.96 -5.81
CA ALA A 189 -14.49 -11.64 -4.51
C ALA A 189 -14.54 -13.17 -4.66
N ALA A 190 -15.30 -13.69 -5.64
CA ALA A 190 -15.34 -15.12 -5.96
C ALA A 190 -13.97 -15.66 -6.43
N GLN A 191 -13.22 -14.86 -7.18
CA GLN A 191 -11.84 -15.16 -7.63
C GLN A 191 -10.79 -14.90 -6.55
N LYS A 192 -11.20 -14.55 -5.31
CA LYS A 192 -10.32 -14.30 -4.15
C LYS A 192 -9.44 -13.05 -4.24
N PHE A 193 -9.75 -12.12 -5.13
CA PHE A 193 -9.19 -10.78 -5.02
C PHE A 193 -9.64 -10.13 -3.71
N ASN A 194 -8.74 -9.44 -3.04
CA ASN A 194 -9.00 -8.81 -1.76
C ASN A 194 -8.61 -7.33 -1.70
N HIS A 195 -8.14 -6.78 -2.82
CA HIS A 195 -7.88 -5.36 -3.00
C HIS A 195 -8.47 -4.84 -4.32
N MET A 196 -8.90 -3.58 -4.30
CA MET A 196 -9.38 -2.87 -5.48
C MET A 196 -8.83 -1.45 -5.51
N ARG A 197 -7.98 -1.13 -6.50
CA ARG A 197 -7.50 0.24 -6.70
C ARG A 197 -8.58 1.09 -7.37
N ALA A 198 -8.91 2.21 -6.75
CA ALA A 198 -9.99 3.09 -7.16
C ALA A 198 -9.59 4.56 -7.10
N LEU A 199 -9.91 5.36 -8.13
CA LEU A 199 -9.81 6.82 -8.04
C LEU A 199 -11.01 7.38 -7.26
N LEU A 200 -10.74 8.30 -6.33
CA LEU A 200 -11.78 9.05 -5.64
C LEU A 200 -12.58 9.91 -6.62
N SER A 201 -11.88 10.58 -7.52
CA SER A 201 -12.46 11.49 -8.51
C SER A 201 -11.66 11.51 -9.80
N LEU A 202 -12.35 11.84 -10.88
CA LEU A 202 -11.76 12.06 -12.22
C LEU A 202 -11.62 13.57 -12.45
N TRP A 203 -10.70 14.22 -11.71
CA TRP A 203 -10.58 15.67 -11.56
C TRP A 203 -10.48 16.44 -12.88
N ASP A 204 -9.89 15.84 -13.91
CA ASP A 204 -9.72 16.45 -15.23
C ASP A 204 -10.85 16.09 -16.24
N GLU A 205 -11.90 15.36 -15.80
CA GLU A 205 -13.03 14.97 -16.63
C GLU A 205 -14.31 15.76 -16.31
N PRO A 206 -15.17 16.05 -17.29
CA PRO A 206 -16.42 16.78 -17.09
C PRO A 206 -17.53 15.87 -16.54
N VAL A 207 -17.28 15.21 -15.42
CA VAL A 207 -18.21 14.33 -14.73
C VAL A 207 -18.43 14.79 -13.29
N ALA A 208 -19.40 14.22 -12.59
CA ALA A 208 -19.60 14.53 -11.17
C ALA A 208 -18.33 14.22 -10.37
N GLN A 209 -17.89 15.13 -9.53
CA GLN A 209 -16.67 15.04 -8.74
C GLN A 209 -16.99 14.95 -7.25
N ALA A 210 -16.03 14.47 -6.45
CA ALA A 210 -16.14 14.48 -4.98
C ALA A 210 -16.24 15.89 -4.39
N PHE A 211 -15.77 16.88 -5.13
CA PHE A 211 -15.92 18.31 -4.85
C PHE A 211 -16.42 19.04 -6.10
N LYS A 212 -17.35 19.96 -5.94
CA LYS A 212 -17.83 20.83 -7.03
C LYS A 212 -16.87 21.97 -7.29
N SER A 213 -16.14 22.41 -6.27
CA SER A 213 -15.04 23.36 -6.32
C SER A 213 -14.08 23.07 -5.16
N ALA A 214 -12.93 23.74 -5.11
CA ALA A 214 -11.94 23.56 -4.04
C ALA A 214 -12.52 23.76 -2.62
N ASP A 215 -13.61 24.50 -2.50
CA ASP A 215 -14.23 24.87 -1.23
C ASP A 215 -15.66 24.31 -1.07
N GLU A 216 -16.15 23.53 -2.03
CA GLU A 216 -17.51 22.97 -2.01
C GLU A 216 -17.50 21.44 -2.22
N PRO A 217 -17.57 20.65 -1.14
CA PRO A 217 -17.75 19.21 -1.24
C PRO A 217 -19.04 18.85 -1.97
N ASN A 218 -19.09 17.66 -2.58
CA ASN A 218 -20.27 17.07 -3.19
C ASN A 218 -20.79 15.88 -2.37
N PRO A 219 -21.61 16.13 -1.34
CA PRO A 219 -22.09 15.06 -0.46
C PRO A 219 -22.89 13.98 -1.17
N GLU A 220 -23.60 14.30 -2.26
CA GLU A 220 -24.39 13.35 -3.02
C GLU A 220 -23.49 12.30 -3.70
N PHE A 221 -22.47 12.77 -4.44
CA PHE A 221 -21.47 11.89 -5.04
C PHE A 221 -20.77 11.02 -3.98
N LEU A 222 -20.38 11.63 -2.85
CA LEU A 222 -19.64 10.94 -1.80
C LEU A 222 -20.50 9.88 -1.08
N ARG A 223 -21.80 10.10 -0.86
CA ARG A 223 -22.70 9.06 -0.30
C ARG A 223 -22.79 7.84 -1.21
N GLU A 224 -22.89 8.05 -2.53
CA GLU A 224 -22.87 6.93 -3.48
C GLU A 224 -21.51 6.21 -3.45
N PHE A 225 -20.41 6.96 -3.41
CA PHE A 225 -19.07 6.39 -3.29
C PHE A 225 -18.90 5.57 -2.00
N GLU A 226 -19.37 6.08 -0.87
CA GLU A 226 -19.38 5.37 0.43
C GLU A 226 -20.20 4.09 0.40
N SER A 227 -21.37 4.11 -0.26
CA SER A 227 -22.20 2.93 -0.49
C SER A 227 -21.44 1.83 -1.25
N ARG A 228 -20.62 2.21 -2.24
CA ARG A 228 -19.76 1.29 -2.99
C ARG A 228 -18.60 0.77 -2.15
N LEU A 229 -17.98 1.62 -1.33
CA LEU A 229 -16.95 1.20 -0.36
C LEU A 229 -17.52 0.16 0.61
N ALA A 230 -18.69 0.42 1.18
CA ALA A 230 -19.36 -0.51 2.09
C ALA A 230 -19.64 -1.86 1.42
N TYR A 231 -20.14 -1.84 0.17
CA TYR A 231 -20.40 -3.07 -0.59
C TYR A 231 -19.11 -3.87 -0.83
N ALA A 232 -18.03 -3.22 -1.28
CA ALA A 232 -16.74 -3.88 -1.49
C ALA A 232 -16.20 -4.48 -0.19
N ASN A 233 -16.24 -3.73 0.93
CA ASN A 233 -15.81 -4.22 2.23
C ASN A 233 -16.63 -5.42 2.72
N GLN A 234 -17.96 -5.43 2.50
CA GLN A 234 -18.83 -6.58 2.82
C GLN A 234 -18.43 -7.85 2.05
N LYS A 235 -17.89 -7.69 0.83
CA LYS A 235 -17.36 -8.80 0.02
C LYS A 235 -15.91 -9.17 0.36
N GLY A 236 -15.31 -8.53 1.37
CA GLY A 236 -13.93 -8.77 1.80
C GLY A 236 -12.87 -8.09 0.94
N ILE A 237 -13.27 -7.10 0.14
CA ILE A 237 -12.36 -6.30 -0.71
C ILE A 237 -12.02 -4.99 -0.01
N ILE A 238 -10.74 -4.76 0.23
CA ILE A 238 -10.16 -3.51 0.72
C ILE A 238 -10.00 -2.56 -0.47
N VAL A 239 -10.35 -1.29 -0.31
CA VAL A 239 -10.23 -0.33 -1.40
C VAL A 239 -8.94 0.47 -1.26
N ASP A 240 -8.06 0.37 -2.27
CA ASP A 240 -6.85 1.17 -2.37
C ASP A 240 -7.22 2.51 -3.00
N LEU A 241 -7.58 3.47 -2.14
CA LEU A 241 -8.17 4.73 -2.56
C LEU A 241 -7.12 5.72 -3.02
N ILE A 242 -7.17 6.06 -4.31
CA ILE A 242 -6.27 7.00 -4.98
C ILE A 242 -6.91 8.39 -4.96
N LEU A 243 -6.24 9.38 -4.36
CA LEU A 243 -6.76 10.74 -4.26
C LEU A 243 -6.57 11.56 -5.54
N GLY A 244 -5.45 11.38 -6.25
CA GLY A 244 -5.15 12.04 -7.51
C GLY A 244 -4.56 11.11 -8.57
N ALA A 245 -4.87 11.37 -9.84
CA ALA A 245 -4.41 10.55 -10.95
C ALA A 245 -3.00 10.90 -11.43
N GLY A 246 -2.61 12.17 -11.39
CA GLY A 246 -1.39 12.75 -11.94
C GLY A 246 -1.66 14.05 -12.69
N HIS A 247 -0.71 14.50 -13.53
CA HIS A 247 -0.83 15.69 -14.38
C HIS A 247 -1.24 16.98 -13.62
N ASN A 248 -0.79 17.13 -12.37
CA ASN A 248 -1.13 18.24 -11.50
C ASN A 248 -2.63 18.35 -11.17
N ASP A 249 -3.42 17.30 -11.28
CA ASP A 249 -4.88 17.34 -11.06
C ASP A 249 -5.25 17.84 -9.65
N LEU A 250 -4.58 17.34 -8.59
CA LEU A 250 -4.83 17.77 -7.21
C LEU A 250 -4.44 19.23 -6.97
N THR A 251 -3.35 19.72 -7.57
CA THR A 251 -2.94 21.11 -7.43
C THR A 251 -3.81 22.07 -8.25
N LYS A 252 -4.40 21.59 -9.35
CA LYS A 252 -5.43 22.33 -10.09
C LYS A 252 -6.75 22.38 -9.33
N ALA A 253 -7.19 21.25 -8.77
CA ALA A 253 -8.44 21.17 -8.01
C ALA A 253 -8.35 21.93 -6.68
N PHE A 254 -7.21 21.87 -6.00
CA PHE A 254 -6.96 22.48 -4.68
C PHE A 254 -5.64 23.28 -4.69
N PRO A 255 -5.61 24.47 -5.28
CA PRO A 255 -4.37 25.22 -5.52
C PRO A 255 -3.64 25.70 -4.27
N THR A 256 -4.35 25.98 -3.17
CA THR A 256 -3.71 26.45 -1.94
C THR A 256 -3.53 25.35 -0.90
N TRP A 257 -2.54 25.51 -0.03
CA TRP A 257 -2.31 24.59 1.08
C TRP A 257 -3.57 24.43 1.98
N GLN A 258 -4.25 25.52 2.27
CA GLN A 258 -5.48 25.50 3.09
C GLN A 258 -6.60 24.70 2.45
N GLN A 259 -6.73 24.75 1.12
CA GLN A 259 -7.72 23.96 0.38
C GLN A 259 -7.36 22.47 0.41
N ARG A 260 -6.09 22.14 0.22
CA ARG A 260 -5.61 20.76 0.32
C ARG A 260 -5.75 20.18 1.73
N GLU A 261 -5.47 20.98 2.78
CA GLU A 261 -5.70 20.57 4.18
C GLU A 261 -7.18 20.29 4.43
N ARG A 262 -8.09 21.18 4.02
CA ARG A 262 -9.52 20.98 4.16
C ARG A 262 -10.01 19.77 3.37
N PHE A 263 -9.53 19.59 2.14
CA PHE A 263 -9.82 18.42 1.31
C PHE A 263 -9.44 17.13 2.04
N VAL A 264 -8.19 16.99 2.46
CA VAL A 264 -7.72 15.76 3.14
C VAL A 264 -8.48 15.53 4.44
N ARG A 265 -8.65 16.55 5.28
CA ARG A 265 -9.40 16.45 6.52
C ARG A 265 -10.85 16.00 6.29
N TYR A 266 -11.52 16.55 5.27
CA TYR A 266 -12.89 16.17 4.93
C TYR A 266 -12.99 14.73 4.40
N ILE A 267 -12.11 14.34 3.48
CA ILE A 267 -12.10 12.99 2.92
C ILE A 267 -11.73 11.95 3.97
N THR A 268 -10.75 12.21 4.83
CA THR A 268 -10.39 11.28 5.91
C THR A 268 -11.50 11.16 6.94
N SER A 269 -12.17 12.24 7.33
CA SER A 269 -13.30 12.17 8.26
C SER A 269 -14.49 11.39 7.70
N ARG A 270 -14.68 11.36 6.38
CA ARG A 270 -15.72 10.57 5.72
C ARG A 270 -15.34 9.10 5.53
N LEU A 271 -14.12 8.84 5.06
CA LEU A 271 -13.78 7.55 4.47
C LEU A 271 -12.88 6.68 5.36
N ALA A 272 -12.15 7.23 6.33
CA ALA A 272 -11.26 6.44 7.18
C ALA A 272 -11.98 5.40 8.07
N GLY A 273 -13.31 5.49 8.21
CA GLY A 273 -14.10 4.46 8.88
C GLY A 273 -14.22 3.15 8.11
N PHE A 274 -13.96 3.13 6.80
CA PHE A 274 -14.00 1.96 5.95
C PHE A 274 -12.66 1.22 5.92
N ASN A 275 -12.68 -0.04 5.48
CA ASN A 275 -11.44 -0.81 5.26
C ASN A 275 -10.83 -0.39 3.93
N LEU A 276 -9.79 0.40 4.00
CA LEU A 276 -9.12 1.00 2.84
C LEU A 276 -7.62 1.16 3.07
N THR A 277 -6.90 1.47 2.00
CA THR A 277 -5.54 2.05 2.05
C THR A 277 -5.53 3.39 1.33
N TRP A 278 -4.59 4.26 1.67
CA TRP A 278 -4.46 5.56 1.04
C TRP A 278 -3.36 5.54 -0.02
N GLN A 279 -3.72 5.87 -1.26
CA GLN A 279 -2.76 6.19 -2.31
C GLN A 279 -2.91 7.67 -2.66
N ILE A 280 -1.93 8.50 -2.26
CA ILE A 280 -2.03 9.96 -2.43
C ILE A 280 -2.11 10.32 -3.91
N ALA A 281 -1.29 9.67 -4.74
CA ALA A 281 -1.37 9.81 -6.19
C ALA A 281 -1.06 8.49 -6.89
N ARG A 282 -1.65 8.30 -8.09
CA ARG A 282 -1.35 7.19 -8.99
C ARG A 282 0.00 7.37 -9.68
N SER A 283 0.36 8.59 -10.06
CA SER A 283 1.59 8.93 -10.78
C SER A 283 2.18 10.22 -10.19
N PHE A 284 2.86 10.10 -9.04
CA PHE A 284 3.35 11.30 -8.34
C PHE A 284 4.42 12.05 -9.14
N GLU A 285 5.14 11.36 -10.01
CA GLU A 285 6.20 11.92 -10.87
C GLU A 285 5.65 12.87 -11.93
N GLU A 286 4.34 12.87 -12.17
CA GLU A 286 3.66 13.75 -13.12
C GLU A 286 3.23 15.09 -12.50
N TYR A 287 3.53 15.33 -11.22
CA TYR A 287 3.33 16.62 -10.57
C TYR A 287 4.60 17.47 -10.60
N THR A 288 4.45 18.76 -10.77
CA THR A 288 5.58 19.72 -10.86
C THR A 288 6.48 19.68 -9.63
N ASP A 289 5.90 19.54 -8.42
CA ASP A 289 6.60 19.26 -7.17
C ASP A 289 6.04 17.97 -6.55
N GLY A 290 6.25 16.87 -7.24
CA GLY A 290 5.63 15.60 -6.87
C GLY A 290 6.00 15.14 -5.46
N ARG A 291 7.29 15.15 -5.10
CA ARG A 291 7.72 14.73 -3.77
C ARG A 291 7.21 15.67 -2.66
N GLY A 292 7.32 16.99 -2.86
CA GLY A 292 6.84 17.98 -1.90
C GLY A 292 5.34 17.87 -1.65
N LEU A 293 4.56 17.72 -2.72
CA LEU A 293 3.11 17.52 -2.63
C LEU A 293 2.75 16.19 -1.93
N MET A 294 3.43 15.09 -2.27
CA MET A 294 3.19 13.78 -1.62
C MET A 294 3.52 13.83 -0.13
N LYS A 295 4.61 14.50 0.24
CA LYS A 295 4.97 14.71 1.65
C LYS A 295 3.90 15.53 2.38
N GLU A 296 3.45 16.64 1.80
CA GLU A 296 2.39 17.47 2.37
C GLU A 296 1.11 16.65 2.60
N LEU A 297 0.55 16.06 1.55
CA LEU A 297 -0.71 15.33 1.62
C LEU A 297 -0.60 14.05 2.44
N GLY A 298 0.51 13.33 2.32
CA GLY A 298 0.77 12.11 3.09
C GLY A 298 0.85 12.35 4.60
N LEU A 299 1.49 13.44 5.03
CA LEU A 299 1.52 13.86 6.43
C LEU A 299 0.13 14.33 6.91
N LEU A 300 -0.65 14.99 6.07
CA LEU A 300 -2.03 15.38 6.39
C LEU A 300 -2.93 14.14 6.55
N VAL A 301 -2.84 13.16 5.66
CA VAL A 301 -3.57 11.89 5.81
C VAL A 301 -3.14 11.19 7.10
N LYS A 302 -1.83 11.08 7.37
CA LYS A 302 -1.30 10.49 8.61
C LYS A 302 -1.84 11.17 9.86
N LYS A 303 -2.03 12.50 9.82
CA LYS A 303 -2.55 13.32 10.93
C LYS A 303 -4.03 13.10 11.17
N HIS A 304 -4.82 12.98 10.09
CA HIS A 304 -6.28 12.99 10.17
C HIS A 304 -6.92 11.60 10.13
N ASP A 305 -6.18 10.56 9.76
CA ASP A 305 -6.64 9.18 9.79
C ASP A 305 -6.43 8.57 11.18
N PRO A 306 -7.50 8.37 11.97
CA PRO A 306 -7.38 7.90 13.36
C PRO A 306 -6.98 6.43 13.47
N TYR A 307 -7.09 5.65 12.38
CA TYR A 307 -6.83 4.20 12.36
C TYR A 307 -5.45 3.86 11.81
N ASN A 308 -4.72 4.85 11.29
CA ASN A 308 -3.39 4.64 10.74
C ASN A 308 -3.35 3.64 9.59
N HIS A 309 -4.34 3.69 8.68
CA HIS A 309 -4.36 2.85 7.49
C HIS A 309 -3.06 2.95 6.68
N PRO A 310 -2.68 1.90 5.96
CA PRO A 310 -1.50 1.93 5.09
C PRO A 310 -1.57 3.07 4.07
N ARG A 311 -0.41 3.70 3.82
CA ARG A 311 -0.29 4.91 2.99
C ARG A 311 0.89 4.82 2.05
N THR A 312 0.67 5.25 0.80
CA THR A 312 1.72 5.40 -0.22
C THR A 312 1.33 6.44 -1.27
N ALA A 313 2.21 6.71 -2.19
CA ALA A 313 1.89 7.20 -3.53
C ALA A 313 2.51 6.24 -4.54
N THR A 314 2.00 6.24 -5.76
CA THR A 314 2.52 5.35 -6.79
C THR A 314 3.23 6.16 -7.87
N GLY A 315 4.26 5.61 -8.42
CA GLY A 315 5.07 6.06 -9.54
C GLY A 315 5.79 4.87 -10.13
N ARG A 316 6.80 5.07 -10.94
CA ARG A 316 7.67 3.97 -11.38
C ARG A 316 8.23 3.19 -10.19
N THR A 317 8.61 3.94 -9.14
CA THR A 317 8.82 3.48 -7.77
C THR A 317 8.46 4.58 -6.79
N SER A 318 7.96 4.25 -5.61
CA SER A 318 7.73 5.21 -4.54
C SER A 318 8.88 5.30 -3.52
N ALA A 319 9.97 4.59 -3.75
CA ALA A 319 11.13 4.59 -2.85
C ALA A 319 11.76 5.98 -2.61
N PRO A 320 11.76 6.95 -3.56
CA PRO A 320 12.20 8.31 -3.31
C PRO A 320 11.45 9.05 -2.20
N LEU A 321 10.23 8.61 -1.87
CA LEU A 321 9.38 9.17 -0.81
C LEU A 321 9.68 8.54 0.56
N ASN A 322 10.50 7.48 0.60
CA ASN A 322 10.94 6.88 1.85
C ASN A 322 11.77 7.90 2.66
N GLY A 323 11.58 7.95 3.95
CA GLY A 323 12.26 8.94 4.80
C GLY A 323 11.46 10.25 5.01
N ASP A 324 10.42 10.52 4.26
CA ASP A 324 9.52 11.67 4.50
C ASP A 324 8.55 11.46 5.69
N GLY A 325 8.58 10.26 6.30
CA GLY A 325 7.94 9.97 7.59
C GLY A 325 6.44 9.72 7.56
N TRP A 326 5.87 9.51 6.37
CA TRP A 326 4.43 9.27 6.20
C TRP A 326 4.09 7.95 5.52
N GLN A 327 4.94 7.49 4.60
CA GLN A 327 4.75 6.28 3.81
C GLN A 327 4.88 5.02 4.68
N THR A 328 4.11 3.98 4.40
CA THR A 328 4.11 2.70 5.13
C THR A 328 4.38 1.49 4.25
N TYR A 329 4.35 1.64 2.93
CA TYR A 329 4.71 0.61 1.96
C TYR A 329 5.17 1.23 0.64
N LEU A 330 5.96 0.48 -0.12
CA LEU A 330 6.40 0.88 -1.46
C LEU A 330 5.39 0.43 -2.51
N SER A 331 5.15 1.29 -3.49
CA SER A 331 4.25 0.99 -4.61
C SER A 331 4.94 1.27 -5.95
N TYR A 332 4.73 0.37 -6.91
CA TYR A 332 5.41 0.37 -8.19
C TYR A 332 4.41 0.40 -9.35
N GLN A 333 4.76 1.09 -10.43
CA GLN A 333 4.21 0.88 -11.77
C GLN A 333 5.40 0.55 -12.67
N SER A 334 5.88 -0.68 -12.61
CA SER A 334 7.09 -1.08 -13.31
C SER A 334 7.09 -2.56 -13.64
N SER A 335 7.46 -2.86 -14.87
CA SER A 335 7.78 -4.21 -15.35
C SER A 335 9.28 -4.53 -15.27
N GLU A 336 10.09 -3.65 -14.68
CA GLU A 336 11.54 -3.81 -14.61
C GLU A 336 11.94 -4.78 -13.51
N ASP A 337 12.42 -5.92 -13.91
CA ASP A 337 12.75 -7.04 -13.03
C ASP A 337 13.77 -6.72 -11.94
N GLY A 338 14.71 -5.81 -12.20
CA GLY A 338 15.77 -5.47 -11.26
C GLY A 338 15.34 -4.49 -10.17
N LEU A 339 14.40 -3.59 -10.47
CA LEU A 339 14.05 -2.46 -9.60
C LEU A 339 13.46 -2.96 -8.26
N GLY A 340 12.40 -3.75 -8.32
CA GLY A 340 11.75 -4.26 -7.10
C GLY A 340 12.69 -5.14 -6.27
N GLY A 341 13.48 -6.01 -6.91
CA GLY A 341 14.43 -6.89 -6.21
C GLY A 341 15.56 -6.12 -5.52
N ILE A 342 16.10 -5.08 -6.16
CA ILE A 342 17.12 -4.22 -5.57
C ILE A 342 16.52 -3.44 -4.38
N GLU A 343 15.37 -2.80 -4.56
CA GLU A 343 14.74 -1.99 -3.52
C GLU A 343 14.25 -2.84 -2.35
N HIS A 344 13.89 -4.11 -2.58
CA HIS A 344 13.57 -5.05 -1.50
C HIS A 344 14.75 -5.26 -0.53
N GLN A 345 15.98 -5.26 -1.05
CA GLN A 345 17.18 -5.39 -0.22
C GLN A 345 17.54 -4.08 0.52
N LEU A 346 16.98 -2.95 0.11
CA LEU A 346 17.32 -1.62 0.64
C LEU A 346 16.30 -1.05 1.61
N PHE A 347 15.03 -1.45 1.51
CA PHE A 347 13.93 -0.82 2.25
C PHE A 347 13.10 -1.84 3.03
N GLY A 348 13.00 -1.63 4.33
CA GLY A 348 12.20 -2.46 5.24
C GLY A 348 10.72 -2.08 5.22
N MET A 349 10.05 -2.28 4.09
CA MET A 349 8.62 -2.03 3.90
C MET A 349 8.01 -3.06 2.96
N PRO A 350 6.71 -3.43 3.14
CA PRO A 350 6.00 -4.21 2.14
C PRO A 350 6.04 -3.54 0.77
N GLN A 351 6.06 -4.33 -0.29
CA GLN A 351 6.11 -3.86 -1.66
C GLN A 351 4.90 -4.34 -2.44
N VAL A 352 4.21 -3.42 -3.12
CA VAL A 352 3.06 -3.70 -3.96
C VAL A 352 3.35 -3.23 -5.38
N ASN A 353 3.36 -4.14 -6.35
CA ASN A 353 3.46 -3.76 -7.75
C ASN A 353 2.05 -3.51 -8.30
N ALA A 354 1.70 -2.24 -8.37
CA ALA A 354 0.39 -1.75 -8.75
C ALA A 354 0.12 -1.79 -10.26
N ALA A 355 1.16 -1.98 -11.07
CA ALA A 355 1.05 -2.19 -12.52
C ALA A 355 2.38 -2.75 -13.07
N PHE A 356 2.48 -4.05 -13.20
CA PHE A 356 3.60 -4.75 -13.87
C PHE A 356 3.32 -5.02 -15.36
N GLY A 357 2.25 -4.47 -15.90
CA GLY A 357 1.71 -4.60 -17.24
C GLY A 357 0.20 -4.80 -17.18
N TYR A 358 -0.49 -4.37 -18.24
CA TYR A 358 -1.94 -4.57 -18.35
C TYR A 358 -2.21 -5.68 -19.36
N GLU A 359 -2.91 -6.73 -18.95
CA GLU A 359 -3.34 -7.76 -19.88
C GLU A 359 -4.17 -7.13 -21.00
N ASP A 360 -3.77 -7.33 -22.26
CA ASP A 360 -4.47 -6.76 -23.41
C ASP A 360 -5.74 -7.56 -23.70
N SER A 361 -6.89 -6.90 -23.66
CA SER A 361 -8.20 -7.48 -24.02
C SER A 361 -8.51 -7.42 -25.53
N GLY A 362 -7.59 -6.92 -26.34
CA GLY A 362 -7.77 -6.81 -27.80
C GLY A 362 -8.78 -5.73 -28.24
N ALA A 363 -9.27 -4.91 -27.32
CA ALA A 363 -10.34 -3.95 -27.60
C ALA A 363 -9.83 -2.54 -27.98
N GLY A 364 -8.57 -2.39 -28.33
CA GLY A 364 -7.98 -1.11 -28.76
C GLY A 364 -7.94 -0.02 -27.67
N HIS A 365 -7.82 -0.42 -26.43
CA HIS A 365 -7.81 0.48 -25.28
C HIS A 365 -6.44 1.14 -25.06
N THR A 366 -6.44 2.35 -24.53
CA THR A 366 -5.24 3.14 -24.21
C THR A 366 -4.76 2.88 -22.77
N ALA A 367 -4.54 1.63 -22.40
CA ALA A 367 -3.86 1.35 -21.14
C ALA A 367 -2.34 1.53 -21.32
N PRO A 368 -1.61 2.00 -20.30
CA PRO A 368 -0.16 2.01 -20.36
C PRO A 368 0.37 0.56 -20.34
N ASP A 369 1.34 0.26 -21.21
CA ASP A 369 2.04 -1.04 -21.29
C ASP A 369 1.10 -2.26 -21.44
N PRO A 370 0.27 -2.34 -22.51
CA PRO A 370 -0.55 -3.50 -22.78
C PRO A 370 0.33 -4.69 -23.18
N VAL A 371 0.05 -5.88 -22.63
CA VAL A 371 0.86 -7.08 -22.84
C VAL A 371 -0.01 -8.31 -23.11
N ASP A 372 0.53 -9.26 -23.86
CA ASP A 372 -0.09 -10.57 -24.02
C ASP A 372 -0.10 -11.37 -22.71
N PHE A 373 -0.85 -12.45 -22.69
CA PHE A 373 -1.01 -13.31 -21.52
C PHE A 373 0.32 -13.93 -21.05
N ASP A 374 1.19 -14.34 -21.95
CA ASP A 374 2.46 -14.97 -21.59
C ASP A 374 3.39 -13.97 -20.92
N THR A 375 3.47 -12.77 -21.45
CA THR A 375 4.23 -11.66 -20.87
C THR A 375 3.63 -11.24 -19.51
N PHE A 376 2.30 -11.12 -19.41
CA PHE A 376 1.61 -10.82 -18.15
C PHE A 376 1.95 -11.84 -17.08
N ARG A 377 1.81 -13.14 -17.36
CA ARG A 377 2.09 -14.22 -16.43
C ARG A 377 3.54 -14.23 -15.97
N LYS A 378 4.49 -14.05 -16.87
CA LYS A 378 5.93 -13.99 -16.53
C LYS A 378 6.24 -12.81 -15.61
N ARG A 379 5.68 -11.63 -15.91
CA ARG A 379 5.84 -10.43 -15.07
C ARG A 379 5.21 -10.61 -13.68
N LEU A 380 4.04 -11.27 -13.58
CA LEU A 380 3.42 -11.62 -12.30
C LEU A 380 4.38 -12.44 -11.41
N TRP A 381 4.96 -13.49 -11.96
CA TRP A 381 5.86 -14.35 -11.20
C TRP A 381 7.21 -13.69 -10.91
N ASN A 382 7.80 -12.97 -11.85
CA ASN A 382 9.02 -12.21 -11.63
C ASN A 382 8.86 -11.14 -10.55
N SER A 383 7.76 -10.39 -10.57
CA SER A 383 7.41 -9.42 -9.54
C SER A 383 7.28 -10.09 -8.16
N THR A 384 6.61 -11.24 -8.10
CA THR A 384 6.48 -12.03 -6.86
C THR A 384 7.84 -12.50 -6.34
N MET A 385 8.74 -12.97 -7.22
CA MET A 385 10.08 -13.43 -6.82
C MET A 385 10.98 -12.27 -6.33
N ASN A 386 10.61 -11.04 -6.60
CA ASN A 386 11.24 -9.85 -6.02
C ASN A 386 10.67 -9.50 -4.62
N GLY A 387 9.73 -10.27 -4.08
CA GLY A 387 9.04 -9.98 -2.82
C GLY A 387 7.87 -9.00 -2.95
N GLN A 388 7.38 -8.74 -4.17
CA GLN A 388 6.29 -7.80 -4.43
C GLN A 388 4.93 -8.52 -4.45
N TYR A 389 3.91 -7.87 -3.88
CA TYR A 389 2.53 -8.29 -3.99
C TYR A 389 1.89 -7.73 -5.27
N PRO A 390 1.12 -8.54 -6.02
CA PRO A 390 0.64 -8.14 -7.32
C PRO A 390 -0.71 -7.42 -7.30
N VAL A 391 -0.87 -6.48 -8.22
CA VAL A 391 -2.17 -5.92 -8.58
C VAL A 391 -2.43 -6.18 -10.06
N PHE A 392 -3.53 -6.84 -10.34
CA PHE A 392 -4.00 -7.11 -11.68
C PHE A 392 -4.39 -5.82 -12.40
N GLY A 393 -4.14 -5.76 -13.67
CA GLY A 393 -4.65 -4.75 -14.58
C GLY A 393 -5.03 -5.38 -15.92
N ASN A 394 -6.17 -4.98 -16.46
CA ASN A 394 -6.61 -5.37 -17.78
C ASN A 394 -7.00 -4.11 -18.55
N THR A 395 -6.71 -4.07 -19.86
CA THR A 395 -7.04 -2.91 -20.69
C THR A 395 -8.54 -2.62 -20.73
N GLY A 396 -9.39 -3.64 -20.54
CA GLY A 396 -10.85 -3.50 -20.46
C GLY A 396 -11.38 -2.97 -19.13
N SER A 397 -10.62 -3.10 -18.01
CA SER A 397 -11.07 -2.70 -16.67
C SER A 397 -10.53 -1.33 -16.22
N THR A 398 -9.36 -0.97 -16.70
CA THR A 398 -8.70 0.26 -16.23
C THR A 398 -9.40 1.53 -16.68
N GLY A 399 -10.17 1.47 -17.78
CA GLY A 399 -11.11 2.52 -18.18
C GLY A 399 -10.53 3.93 -18.19
N ALA A 400 -9.26 4.10 -18.60
CA ALA A 400 -8.71 5.42 -18.85
C ALA A 400 -9.39 5.99 -20.09
N GLY A 401 -10.08 7.12 -19.96
CA GLY A 401 -10.79 7.77 -21.05
C GLY A 401 -12.27 7.37 -21.19
N LYS A 402 -12.88 7.61 -22.34
CA LYS A 402 -14.32 7.46 -22.60
C LYS A 402 -14.81 6.00 -22.80
N ILE A 403 -13.98 5.02 -22.56
CA ILE A 403 -14.27 3.62 -22.85
C ILE A 403 -15.11 3.04 -21.73
N ALA A 404 -16.26 2.48 -22.07
CA ALA A 404 -17.09 1.76 -21.11
C ALA A 404 -16.32 0.53 -20.59
N VAL A 405 -16.29 0.37 -19.26
CA VAL A 405 -15.74 -0.85 -18.64
C VAL A 405 -16.59 -2.04 -19.10
N SER A 406 -15.94 -3.01 -19.75
CA SER A 406 -16.57 -4.25 -20.19
C SER A 406 -16.37 -5.34 -19.15
N ASP A 407 -17.35 -6.18 -18.92
CA ASP A 407 -17.25 -7.34 -18.03
C ASP A 407 -16.50 -8.54 -18.65
N GLN A 408 -16.15 -8.47 -19.94
CA GLN A 408 -15.37 -9.51 -20.63
C GLN A 408 -14.01 -9.78 -19.97
N PHE A 409 -13.43 -8.79 -19.31
CA PHE A 409 -12.17 -8.94 -18.57
C PHE A 409 -12.28 -9.79 -17.30
N LEU A 410 -13.50 -10.04 -16.80
CA LEU A 410 -13.71 -10.78 -15.53
C LEU A 410 -13.22 -12.22 -15.60
N ASP A 411 -13.31 -12.84 -16.77
CA ASP A 411 -12.90 -14.24 -17.01
C ASP A 411 -11.67 -14.38 -17.93
N SER A 412 -10.85 -13.35 -17.98
CA SER A 412 -9.65 -13.32 -18.83
C SER A 412 -8.59 -14.33 -18.37
N PRO A 413 -7.68 -14.75 -19.26
CA PRO A 413 -6.54 -15.61 -18.88
C PRO A 413 -5.69 -15.05 -17.74
N GLY A 414 -5.44 -13.74 -17.72
CA GLY A 414 -4.70 -13.08 -16.64
C GLY A 414 -5.43 -13.12 -15.30
N ALA A 415 -6.76 -12.92 -15.28
CA ALA A 415 -7.55 -13.05 -14.06
C ALA A 415 -7.49 -14.49 -13.50
N LYS A 416 -7.53 -15.52 -14.38
CA LYS A 416 -7.34 -16.92 -14.00
C LYS A 416 -5.94 -17.20 -13.46
N ALA A 417 -4.92 -16.62 -14.08
CA ALA A 417 -3.53 -16.73 -13.58
C ALA A 417 -3.35 -16.10 -12.21
N MET A 418 -4.00 -14.96 -11.94
CA MET A 418 -4.01 -14.35 -10.60
C MET A 418 -4.67 -15.27 -9.57
N ALA A 419 -5.81 -15.87 -9.89
CA ALA A 419 -6.48 -16.83 -9.01
C ALA A 419 -5.61 -18.07 -8.75
N ALA A 420 -4.97 -18.63 -9.77
CA ALA A 420 -4.04 -19.75 -9.64
C ALA A 420 -2.81 -19.39 -8.79
N TRP A 421 -2.24 -18.19 -8.98
CA TRP A 421 -1.19 -17.62 -8.14
C TRP A 421 -1.64 -17.54 -6.68
N ARG A 422 -2.84 -17.03 -6.44
CA ARG A 422 -3.42 -16.90 -5.10
C ARG A 422 -3.57 -18.26 -4.41
N ASP A 423 -4.10 -19.25 -5.14
CA ASP A 423 -4.29 -20.60 -4.62
C ASP A 423 -2.97 -21.30 -4.33
N PHE A 424 -1.93 -21.04 -5.14
CA PHE A 424 -0.59 -21.55 -4.88
C PHE A 424 -0.05 -20.98 -3.56
N PHE A 425 0.01 -19.66 -3.41
CA PHE A 425 0.59 -19.00 -2.22
C PHE A 425 -0.25 -19.19 -0.95
N ALA A 426 -1.57 -19.30 -1.05
CA ALA A 426 -2.44 -19.58 0.11
C ALA A 426 -2.10 -20.90 0.81
N ASN A 427 -1.40 -21.80 0.12
CA ASN A 427 -0.91 -23.08 0.66
C ASN A 427 0.55 -23.03 1.09
N THR A 428 1.14 -21.87 1.26
CA THR A 428 2.51 -21.63 1.74
C THR A 428 2.50 -20.72 2.96
N ARG A 429 3.64 -20.55 3.59
CA ARG A 429 3.84 -19.49 4.60
C ARG A 429 4.29 -18.18 3.95
N TYR A 430 3.55 -17.69 2.96
CA TYR A 430 3.87 -16.51 2.18
C TYR A 430 4.27 -15.28 3.02
N TRP A 431 3.79 -15.17 4.25
CA TRP A 431 4.10 -14.05 5.17
C TRP A 431 5.48 -14.12 5.83
N GLU A 432 6.29 -15.10 5.44
CA GLU A 432 7.67 -15.30 5.88
C GLU A 432 8.61 -15.66 4.72
N LEU A 433 8.09 -15.67 3.48
CA LEU A 433 8.90 -15.95 2.29
C LEU A 433 9.65 -14.69 1.86
N GLU A 434 10.97 -14.80 1.76
CA GLU A 434 11.85 -13.71 1.34
C GLU A 434 12.61 -14.10 0.07
N PRO A 435 13.05 -13.13 -0.77
CA PRO A 435 13.92 -13.40 -1.90
C PRO A 435 15.15 -14.20 -1.50
N PHE A 436 15.40 -15.30 -2.24
CA PHE A 436 16.45 -16.25 -1.96
C PHE A 436 17.43 -16.34 -3.11
N PHE A 437 18.73 -16.30 -2.80
CA PHE A 437 19.78 -16.10 -3.79
C PHE A 437 20.69 -17.31 -4.02
N ASN A 438 20.60 -18.39 -3.20
CA ASN A 438 21.36 -19.60 -3.42
C ASN A 438 20.69 -20.52 -4.45
N VAL A 439 20.46 -19.97 -5.64
CA VAL A 439 19.78 -20.63 -6.76
C VAL A 439 20.49 -20.30 -8.08
N ASP A 440 20.59 -21.29 -8.96
CA ASP A 440 20.97 -21.10 -10.36
C ASP A 440 19.85 -21.66 -11.27
N GLY A 441 19.59 -20.99 -12.38
CA GLY A 441 18.58 -21.41 -13.34
C GLY A 441 17.18 -20.83 -13.13
N GLY A 442 16.94 -20.09 -12.05
CA GLY A 442 15.66 -19.47 -11.73
C GLY A 442 15.78 -18.32 -10.76
N ARG A 443 14.63 -17.82 -10.28
CA ARG A 443 14.49 -16.88 -9.16
C ARG A 443 13.73 -17.55 -8.03
N ALA A 444 14.07 -17.24 -6.79
CA ALA A 444 13.50 -17.97 -5.66
C ALA A 444 13.04 -17.07 -4.52
N LEU A 445 12.03 -17.57 -3.81
CA LEU A 445 11.68 -17.18 -2.45
C LEU A 445 11.96 -18.36 -1.52
N ALA A 446 12.38 -18.09 -0.30
CA ALA A 446 12.55 -19.11 0.70
C ALA A 446 12.05 -18.67 2.08
N LEU A 447 11.67 -19.65 2.87
CA LEU A 447 11.51 -19.55 4.29
C LEU A 447 12.60 -20.40 4.95
N GLU A 448 13.58 -19.72 5.51
CA GLU A 448 14.58 -20.29 6.38
C GLU A 448 14.45 -19.70 7.80
N ARG A 449 14.61 -20.54 8.80
CA ARG A 449 14.75 -20.10 10.20
C ARG A 449 16.19 -20.23 10.58
N VAL A 450 16.73 -19.16 11.13
CA VAL A 450 18.11 -19.10 11.58
C VAL A 450 18.13 -19.01 13.10
N PHE A 451 18.92 -19.83 13.75
CA PHE A 451 19.12 -19.89 15.20
C PHE A 451 20.60 -19.65 15.50
N GLY A 452 20.90 -18.95 16.60
CA GLY A 452 22.26 -18.62 16.97
C GLY A 452 22.79 -17.35 16.30
N GLU A 453 24.05 -17.05 16.53
CA GLU A 453 24.75 -15.88 15.98
C GLU A 453 26.19 -16.26 15.58
N GLY A 454 26.69 -15.67 14.49
CA GLY A 454 28.07 -15.84 14.04
C GLY A 454 28.38 -17.25 13.49
N GLU A 455 29.51 -17.85 13.92
CA GLU A 455 29.96 -19.17 13.44
C GLU A 455 29.09 -20.33 13.95
N ASP A 456 28.32 -20.11 15.02
CA ASP A 456 27.39 -21.10 15.61
C ASP A 456 25.97 -20.96 15.02
N GLU A 457 25.81 -20.35 13.85
CA GLU A 457 24.54 -20.17 13.18
C GLU A 457 24.01 -21.51 12.63
N GLU A 458 22.98 -22.04 13.28
CA GLU A 458 22.20 -23.17 12.79
C GLU A 458 20.95 -22.68 12.06
N GLY A 459 20.49 -23.42 11.06
CA GLY A 459 19.31 -23.04 10.31
C GLY A 459 18.47 -24.21 9.85
N GLU A 460 17.14 -23.98 9.84
CA GLU A 460 16.16 -24.89 9.26
C GLU A 460 15.60 -24.32 7.96
N GLY A 461 15.69 -25.07 6.86
CA GLY A 461 14.95 -24.77 5.64
C GLY A 461 13.53 -25.33 5.73
N ILE A 462 12.54 -24.53 5.43
CA ILE A 462 11.12 -24.87 5.56
C ILE A 462 10.45 -24.97 4.19
N GLU A 463 10.57 -23.93 3.39
CA GLU A 463 10.01 -23.83 2.04
C GLU A 463 10.98 -23.12 1.10
N TYR A 464 11.05 -23.62 -0.13
CA TYR A 464 11.75 -22.96 -1.23
C TYR A 464 10.84 -23.01 -2.46
N ILE A 465 10.63 -21.86 -3.05
CA ILE A 465 9.79 -21.67 -4.24
C ILE A 465 10.67 -21.08 -5.32
N VAL A 466 10.86 -21.79 -6.43
CA VAL A 466 11.74 -21.34 -7.51
C VAL A 466 10.93 -21.18 -8.78
N TYR A 467 10.87 -19.98 -9.31
CA TYR A 467 10.30 -19.68 -10.62
C TYR A 467 11.34 -19.84 -11.72
N VAL A 468 11.03 -20.65 -12.70
CA VAL A 468 11.86 -20.98 -13.85
C VAL A 468 11.18 -20.45 -15.10
N GLU A 469 11.48 -19.20 -15.46
CA GLU A 469 10.87 -18.52 -16.60
C GLU A 469 11.22 -19.20 -17.93
N ASN A 470 12.51 -19.57 -18.09
CA ASN A 470 13.03 -20.26 -19.25
C ASN A 470 13.48 -21.65 -18.81
N PRO A 471 12.75 -22.73 -19.18
CA PRO A 471 13.03 -24.08 -18.70
C PRO A 471 14.46 -24.53 -19.00
N ARG A 472 15.21 -24.77 -17.94
CA ARG A 472 16.60 -25.27 -17.97
C ARG A 472 16.89 -26.00 -16.67
N LEU A 473 18.05 -26.65 -16.59
CA LEU A 473 18.54 -27.21 -15.35
C LEU A 473 18.60 -26.12 -14.28
N ILE A 474 18.03 -26.42 -13.11
CA ILE A 474 18.08 -25.57 -11.93
C ILE A 474 18.88 -26.24 -10.82
N GLU A 475 19.60 -25.44 -10.06
CA GLU A 475 20.32 -25.86 -8.87
C GLU A 475 19.91 -24.97 -7.71
N VAL A 476 19.53 -25.58 -6.59
CA VAL A 476 19.07 -24.86 -5.37
C VAL A 476 19.85 -25.40 -4.18
N GLY A 477 20.64 -24.53 -3.54
CA GLY A 477 21.25 -24.85 -2.25
C GLY A 477 20.21 -24.64 -1.15
N VAL A 478 19.88 -25.69 -0.42
CA VAL A 478 18.87 -25.70 0.64
C VAL A 478 19.47 -26.18 1.96
N ARG A 479 18.87 -25.84 3.10
CA ARG A 479 19.26 -26.45 4.38
C ARG A 479 18.95 -27.94 4.35
N ARG A 480 19.88 -28.78 4.78
CA ARG A 480 19.81 -30.22 4.67
C ARG A 480 18.61 -30.83 5.41
N HIS A 481 17.64 -31.35 4.65
CA HIS A 481 16.44 -32.00 5.16
C HIS A 481 15.78 -32.89 4.12
N SER A 482 14.65 -33.52 4.48
CA SER A 482 13.73 -34.19 3.56
C SER A 482 12.66 -33.20 3.11
N TYR A 483 12.44 -33.13 1.79
CA TYR A 483 11.48 -32.22 1.16
C TYR A 483 10.53 -32.99 0.26
N GLN A 484 9.24 -32.59 0.31
CA GLN A 484 8.29 -32.93 -0.72
C GLN A 484 8.54 -32.02 -1.92
N VAL A 485 8.53 -32.57 -3.12
CA VAL A 485 8.82 -31.89 -4.36
C VAL A 485 7.54 -31.76 -5.16
N TYR A 486 7.21 -30.53 -5.56
CA TYR A 486 6.09 -30.23 -6.44
C TYR A 486 6.54 -29.30 -7.56
N TRP A 487 5.98 -29.53 -8.73
CA TRP A 487 6.03 -28.62 -9.85
C TRP A 487 4.66 -28.02 -10.08
N PHE A 488 4.60 -26.72 -10.31
CA PHE A 488 3.37 -26.01 -10.61
C PHE A 488 3.54 -25.30 -11.96
N ASN A 489 2.56 -25.46 -12.86
CA ASN A 489 2.55 -24.80 -14.14
C ASN A 489 1.76 -23.49 -14.02
N PRO A 490 2.41 -22.31 -14.12
CA PRO A 490 1.72 -21.01 -13.98
C PRO A 490 0.69 -20.72 -15.07
N ALA A 491 0.82 -21.37 -16.25
CA ALA A 491 -0.10 -21.15 -17.38
C ALA A 491 -1.40 -21.93 -17.24
N THR A 492 -1.33 -23.14 -16.67
CA THR A 492 -2.49 -24.07 -16.59
C THR A 492 -3.03 -24.23 -15.18
N GLY A 493 -2.26 -23.88 -14.15
CA GLY A 493 -2.56 -24.17 -12.74
C GLY A 493 -2.31 -25.64 -12.35
N GLU A 494 -1.76 -26.46 -13.26
CA GLU A 494 -1.47 -27.86 -13.02
C GLU A 494 -0.39 -28.03 -11.95
N LYS A 495 -0.60 -28.99 -11.04
CA LYS A 495 0.36 -29.34 -10.00
C LYS A 495 0.80 -30.78 -10.15
N ILE A 496 2.10 -31.00 -10.34
CA ILE A 496 2.73 -32.32 -10.51
C ILE A 496 3.53 -32.63 -9.25
N LYS A 497 3.23 -33.74 -8.59
CA LYS A 497 4.05 -34.25 -7.48
C LYS A 497 5.30 -34.95 -8.05
N GLY A 498 6.48 -34.46 -7.66
CA GLY A 498 7.75 -35.11 -7.91
C GLY A 498 8.06 -36.20 -6.86
N LYS A 499 9.22 -36.85 -7.00
CA LYS A 499 9.75 -37.75 -6.00
C LYS A 499 10.29 -36.95 -4.82
N ASP A 500 9.91 -37.33 -3.60
CA ASP A 500 10.44 -36.74 -2.38
C ASP A 500 11.97 -36.85 -2.36
N TRP A 501 12.63 -35.80 -1.88
CA TRP A 501 14.08 -35.67 -1.96
C TRP A 501 14.68 -35.31 -0.61
N LYS A 502 15.92 -35.76 -0.38
CA LYS A 502 16.67 -35.49 0.85
C LYS A 502 18.09 -35.04 0.50
N GLY A 503 18.49 -33.91 1.04
CA GLY A 503 19.83 -33.36 0.82
C GLY A 503 19.93 -31.90 1.17
N ASP A 504 20.98 -31.25 0.66
CA ASP A 504 21.32 -29.84 0.82
C ASP A 504 21.58 -29.13 -0.52
N HIS A 505 21.60 -29.88 -1.63
CA HIS A 505 21.79 -29.35 -2.96
C HIS A 505 20.83 -30.04 -3.94
N PHE A 506 19.75 -29.38 -4.28
CA PHE A 506 18.71 -29.89 -5.18
C PHE A 506 19.03 -29.53 -6.63
N VAL A 507 18.98 -30.52 -7.51
CA VAL A 507 19.22 -30.35 -8.95
C VAL A 507 18.09 -31.04 -9.71
N ALA A 508 17.43 -30.31 -10.62
CA ALA A 508 16.38 -30.88 -11.47
C ALA A 508 16.17 -30.07 -12.74
N GLU A 509 15.58 -30.72 -13.75
CA GLU A 509 14.98 -30.06 -14.91
C GLU A 509 13.46 -29.92 -14.71
N PRO A 510 12.82 -28.84 -15.21
CA PRO A 510 11.38 -28.73 -15.25
C PRO A 510 10.72 -29.84 -16.06
N PRO A 511 9.44 -30.19 -15.77
CA PRO A 511 8.73 -31.29 -16.45
C PRO A 511 8.66 -31.17 -17.97
N THR A 512 8.59 -29.94 -18.49
CA THR A 512 8.64 -29.65 -19.94
C THR A 512 9.53 -28.45 -20.24
N LYS A 513 9.94 -28.32 -21.52
CA LYS A 513 10.73 -27.18 -22.00
C LYS A 513 9.89 -26.14 -22.77
N THR A 514 8.58 -26.29 -22.79
CA THR A 514 7.67 -25.48 -23.59
C THR A 514 6.92 -24.39 -22.81
N SER A 515 6.98 -24.44 -21.47
CA SER A 515 6.33 -23.47 -20.58
C SER A 515 7.23 -23.17 -19.39
N ASP A 516 7.01 -22.02 -18.76
CA ASP A 516 7.57 -21.71 -17.45
C ASP A 516 7.02 -22.63 -16.36
N TRP A 517 7.78 -22.78 -15.30
CA TRP A 517 7.46 -23.67 -14.18
C TRP A 517 7.81 -23.05 -12.82
N VAL A 518 7.11 -23.49 -11.79
CA VAL A 518 7.45 -23.20 -10.39
C VAL A 518 7.79 -24.51 -9.69
N LEU A 519 9.02 -24.61 -9.18
CA LEU A 519 9.39 -25.66 -8.25
C LEU A 519 8.99 -25.24 -6.83
N HIS A 520 8.40 -26.16 -6.08
CA HIS A 520 8.10 -25.98 -4.66
C HIS A 520 8.69 -27.14 -3.86
N LEU A 521 9.69 -26.83 -3.05
CA LEU A 521 10.26 -27.74 -2.06
C LEU A 521 9.65 -27.39 -0.70
N SER A 522 8.94 -28.33 -0.09
CA SER A 522 8.28 -28.12 1.20
C SER A 522 8.77 -29.17 2.19
N ARG A 523 9.16 -28.73 3.39
CA ARG A 523 9.67 -29.64 4.43
C ARG A 523 8.61 -30.65 4.80
N ASP A 524 9.01 -31.92 4.83
CA ASP A 524 8.12 -33.03 5.12
C ASP A 524 7.54 -32.97 6.55
N GLY A 525 6.24 -33.21 6.67
CA GLY A 525 5.52 -33.39 7.94
C GLY A 525 5.23 -32.14 8.77
N LYS A 526 5.71 -30.93 8.43
CA LYS A 526 5.48 -29.71 9.23
C LYS A 526 4.44 -28.73 8.65
N LYS A 527 4.08 -28.86 7.39
CA LYS A 527 3.30 -27.85 6.66
C LYS A 527 1.95 -27.50 7.30
N GLU A 528 1.14 -28.48 7.66
CA GLU A 528 -0.21 -28.20 8.21
C GLU A 528 -0.17 -27.49 9.57
N GLY A 529 0.75 -27.88 10.45
CA GLY A 529 0.92 -27.23 11.74
C GLY A 529 1.40 -25.79 11.60
N MET A 530 2.30 -25.54 10.65
CA MET A 530 2.85 -24.22 10.37
C MET A 530 1.83 -23.26 9.78
N LEU A 531 0.96 -23.72 8.88
CA LEU A 531 -0.10 -22.90 8.30
C LEU A 531 -1.15 -22.46 9.33
N LYS A 532 -1.24 -23.13 10.48
CA LYS A 532 -2.17 -22.80 11.56
C LYS A 532 -1.61 -21.82 12.59
N SER A 533 -0.29 -21.63 12.64
CA SER A 533 0.32 -20.88 13.76
C SER A 533 0.33 -19.36 13.60
N TYR A 534 0.19 -18.80 12.41
CA TYR A 534 0.25 -17.36 12.09
C TYR A 534 1.37 -16.56 12.80
N LYS A 535 2.46 -17.24 13.17
CA LYS A 535 3.60 -16.60 13.78
C LYS A 535 4.53 -16.06 12.72
N PHE A 536 5.10 -14.90 12.98
CA PHE A 536 6.15 -14.30 12.15
C PHE A 536 7.50 -14.63 12.82
N ASP A 537 7.99 -15.84 12.57
CA ASP A 537 9.17 -16.42 13.25
C ASP A 537 10.45 -16.35 12.40
N SER A 538 10.32 -16.03 11.09
CA SER A 538 11.49 -15.84 10.22
C SER A 538 12.23 -14.56 10.59
N ARG A 539 13.54 -14.56 10.39
CA ARG A 539 14.32 -13.32 10.36
C ARG A 539 14.38 -12.89 8.89
N PRO A 540 13.69 -11.81 8.50
CA PRO A 540 13.83 -11.30 7.14
C PRO A 540 15.29 -10.92 6.90
N ASN A 541 15.75 -11.04 5.65
CA ASN A 541 17.05 -10.50 5.29
C ASN A 541 17.08 -9.03 5.68
N LEU A 542 17.94 -8.70 6.64
CA LEU A 542 18.10 -7.32 7.07
C LEU A 542 18.65 -6.50 5.91
N LEU A 543 18.29 -5.23 5.90
CA LEU A 543 18.78 -4.24 4.96
C LEU A 543 20.29 -4.33 4.84
N GLN A 544 20.78 -4.56 3.63
CA GLN A 544 22.21 -4.68 3.40
C GLN A 544 22.87 -3.31 3.35
N GLU A 545 24.08 -3.22 3.86
CA GLU A 545 24.92 -2.07 3.62
C GLU A 545 25.32 -2.05 2.14
N VAL A 546 25.08 -0.92 1.47
CA VAL A 546 25.37 -0.74 0.05
C VAL A 546 26.81 -0.29 -0.12
N GLU A 547 27.60 -1.07 -0.85
CA GLU A 547 28.96 -0.68 -1.21
C GLU A 547 28.95 0.30 -2.40
N GLY A 548 29.48 1.50 -2.21
CA GLY A 548 29.55 2.54 -3.26
C GLY A 548 30.94 3.05 -3.55
N ASN A 549 31.23 3.29 -4.83
CA ASN A 549 32.44 3.95 -5.35
C ASN A 549 33.79 3.43 -4.75
N THR A 550 33.85 2.14 -4.43
CA THR A 550 35.02 1.51 -3.82
C THR A 550 35.71 0.54 -4.82
N PRO A 551 36.96 0.15 -4.61
CA PRO A 551 37.60 -0.89 -5.42
C PRO A 551 36.89 -2.26 -5.39
N ARG A 552 35.94 -2.46 -4.47
CA ARG A 552 35.18 -3.71 -4.32
C ARG A 552 33.96 -3.78 -5.23
N VAL A 553 33.47 -2.62 -5.73
CA VAL A 553 32.35 -2.59 -6.66
C VAL A 553 32.72 -3.31 -7.96
N PRO A 554 31.97 -4.33 -8.41
CA PRO A 554 32.38 -5.18 -9.52
C PRO A 554 32.08 -4.60 -10.91
N PHE A 555 31.59 -3.38 -11.00
CA PHE A 555 31.25 -2.71 -12.27
C PHE A 555 31.58 -1.22 -12.23
N ALA A 556 31.53 -0.58 -13.41
CA ALA A 556 31.70 0.86 -13.57
C ALA A 556 30.72 1.39 -14.63
N VAL A 557 30.46 2.69 -14.63
CA VAL A 557 29.74 3.39 -15.68
C VAL A 557 30.67 3.60 -16.87
N ALA A 558 30.46 2.83 -17.95
CA ALA A 558 31.23 2.96 -19.20
C ALA A 558 30.66 4.06 -20.11
N ALA A 559 29.33 4.23 -20.12
CA ALA A 559 28.62 5.32 -20.77
C ALA A 559 27.48 5.80 -19.86
N PRO A 560 27.13 7.12 -19.87
CA PRO A 560 27.68 8.19 -20.73
C PRO A 560 29.12 8.54 -20.42
N ALA A 561 29.84 8.90 -21.48
CA ALA A 561 31.23 9.44 -21.38
C ALA A 561 31.16 10.97 -21.18
N GLY A 562 32.29 11.54 -20.68
CA GLY A 562 32.35 12.97 -20.44
C GLY A 562 31.69 13.41 -19.14
N ASP A 563 31.30 14.69 -19.09
CA ASP A 563 30.75 15.39 -17.92
C ASP A 563 29.44 16.15 -18.22
N THR A 564 28.85 15.96 -19.42
CA THR A 564 27.63 16.61 -19.87
C THR A 564 26.60 15.61 -20.40
N LEU A 565 25.33 15.88 -20.18
CA LEU A 565 24.18 15.13 -20.73
C LEU A 565 23.15 16.07 -21.31
N SER A 566 22.63 15.73 -22.51
CA SER A 566 21.54 16.49 -23.12
C SER A 566 20.21 16.17 -22.45
N LEU A 567 19.39 17.21 -22.27
CA LEU A 567 18.01 17.11 -21.78
C LEU A 567 17.02 16.61 -22.86
N THR A 568 17.38 16.78 -24.12
CA THR A 568 16.48 16.54 -25.26
C THR A 568 16.91 15.36 -26.13
N GLN A 569 18.17 14.94 -26.04
CA GLN A 569 18.72 13.85 -26.85
C GLN A 569 18.88 12.57 -26.02
N PRO A 570 18.49 11.40 -26.56
CA PRO A 570 18.79 10.12 -25.93
C PRO A 570 20.29 9.93 -25.76
N ALA A 571 20.70 9.48 -24.60
CA ALA A 571 22.09 9.13 -24.33
C ALA A 571 22.26 7.63 -24.15
N LYS A 572 23.39 7.08 -24.58
CA LYS A 572 23.76 5.69 -24.30
C LYS A 572 24.18 5.56 -22.84
N PHE A 573 23.57 4.60 -22.14
CA PHE A 573 23.96 4.16 -20.80
C PHE A 573 24.54 2.76 -20.91
N GLU A 574 25.68 2.52 -20.28
CA GLU A 574 26.35 1.22 -20.32
C GLU A 574 27.13 0.96 -19.02
N ALA A 575 26.81 -0.14 -18.39
CA ALA A 575 27.56 -0.71 -17.28
C ALA A 575 28.61 -1.69 -17.81
N LYS A 576 29.84 -1.62 -17.30
CA LYS A 576 30.93 -2.54 -17.64
C LYS A 576 31.39 -3.27 -16.38
N LEU A 577 31.34 -4.60 -16.42
CA LEU A 577 31.93 -5.42 -15.36
C LEU A 577 33.45 -5.19 -15.28
N THR A 578 33.94 -4.91 -14.09
CA THR A 578 35.37 -4.77 -13.77
C THR A 578 35.93 -6.02 -13.13
N ARG A 579 35.06 -6.86 -12.55
CA ARG A 579 35.42 -8.16 -11.97
C ARG A 579 34.44 -9.21 -12.41
N GLN A 580 34.93 -10.35 -12.87
CA GLN A 580 34.12 -11.51 -13.20
C GLN A 580 34.23 -12.57 -12.10
N SER A 581 33.10 -13.08 -11.67
CA SER A 581 32.98 -14.16 -10.69
C SER A 581 31.68 -14.92 -10.96
N ARG A 582 31.46 -16.05 -10.27
CA ARG A 582 30.16 -16.74 -10.32
C ARG A 582 29.03 -15.79 -9.92
N ALA A 583 29.22 -14.99 -8.86
CA ALA A 583 28.21 -14.06 -8.35
C ALA A 583 27.90 -12.90 -9.31
N THR A 584 28.85 -12.46 -10.13
CA THR A 584 28.67 -11.35 -11.09
C THR A 584 28.28 -11.83 -12.49
N ARG A 585 28.09 -13.13 -12.72
CA ARG A 585 27.67 -13.67 -14.01
C ARG A 585 26.28 -13.15 -14.40
N THR A 586 25.41 -13.00 -13.41
CA THR A 586 24.06 -12.45 -13.58
C THR A 586 23.90 -11.24 -12.66
N MET A 587 23.97 -10.05 -13.23
CA MET A 587 23.77 -8.80 -12.51
C MET A 587 22.47 -8.16 -12.97
N LEU A 588 21.66 -7.67 -12.03
CA LEU A 588 20.55 -6.77 -12.29
C LEU A 588 21.05 -5.33 -12.14
N TYR A 589 20.60 -4.43 -13.01
CA TYR A 589 21.03 -3.04 -13.00
C TYR A 589 19.84 -2.09 -13.08
N VAL A 590 19.91 -1.00 -12.30
CA VAL A 590 18.97 0.13 -12.38
C VAL A 590 19.75 1.43 -12.43
N TRP A 591 19.36 2.30 -13.36
CA TRP A 591 19.91 3.63 -13.55
C TRP A 591 18.95 4.65 -12.93
N THR A 592 19.46 5.47 -12.04
CA THR A 592 18.70 6.56 -11.43
C THR A 592 19.42 7.88 -11.60
N GLY A 593 18.66 8.96 -11.62
CA GLY A 593 19.19 10.32 -11.70
C GLY A 593 18.51 11.25 -10.70
N GLU A 594 19.29 12.09 -10.04
CA GLU A 594 18.81 13.07 -9.09
C GLU A 594 19.43 14.44 -9.36
N VAL A 595 18.61 15.48 -9.39
CA VAL A 595 19.06 16.87 -9.37
C VAL A 595 19.00 17.36 -7.93
N ALA A 596 20.15 17.37 -7.25
CA ALA A 596 20.23 17.64 -5.81
C ALA A 596 19.57 18.97 -5.38
N ALA A 597 19.56 19.96 -6.27
CA ALA A 597 19.02 21.30 -5.99
C ALA A 597 17.48 21.35 -6.00
N ASP A 598 16.78 20.36 -6.58
CA ASP A 598 15.33 20.39 -6.71
C ASP A 598 14.58 19.70 -5.55
N GLY A 599 15.30 18.87 -4.77
CA GLY A 599 14.72 18.17 -3.61
C GLY A 599 13.67 17.09 -3.96
N GLN A 600 13.49 16.75 -5.25
CA GLN A 600 12.50 15.79 -5.70
C GLN A 600 12.92 14.33 -5.50
N GLY A 601 14.18 14.10 -5.11
CA GLY A 601 14.76 12.77 -5.01
C GLY A 601 15.13 12.21 -6.40
N TYR A 602 15.53 10.94 -6.41
CA TYR A 602 15.92 10.30 -7.66
C TYR A 602 14.74 9.92 -8.56
N ARG A 603 15.02 9.86 -9.86
CA ARG A 603 14.12 9.29 -10.88
C ARG A 603 14.75 8.05 -11.48
N VAL A 604 13.96 7.02 -11.74
CA VAL A 604 14.42 5.86 -12.50
C VAL A 604 14.51 6.24 -13.97
N LEU A 605 15.71 6.15 -14.52
CA LEU A 605 16.00 6.45 -15.92
C LEU A 605 15.80 5.21 -16.79
N GLY A 606 16.21 4.04 -16.29
CA GLY A 606 16.08 2.78 -16.98
C GLY A 606 16.65 1.61 -16.19
N ALA A 607 16.55 0.41 -16.75
CA ALA A 607 17.12 -0.81 -16.21
C ALA A 607 17.96 -1.58 -17.25
N GLY A 608 18.76 -2.52 -16.77
CA GLY A 608 19.61 -3.37 -17.58
C GLY A 608 21.05 -2.87 -17.72
N PRO A 609 21.92 -3.72 -18.31
CA PRO A 609 23.35 -3.42 -18.42
C PRO A 609 23.65 -2.32 -19.46
N SER A 610 22.76 -2.07 -20.39
CA SER A 610 22.88 -1.00 -21.38
C SER A 610 21.51 -0.60 -21.95
N GLY A 611 21.40 0.66 -22.41
CA GLY A 611 20.19 1.17 -23.05
C GLY A 611 20.41 2.58 -23.62
N MET A 612 19.43 3.05 -24.42
CA MET A 612 19.31 4.44 -24.83
C MET A 612 18.21 5.08 -24.01
N PHE A 613 18.54 6.03 -23.17
CA PHE A 613 17.57 6.69 -22.30
C PHE A 613 17.52 8.19 -22.60
N THR A 614 16.30 8.73 -22.63
CA THR A 614 16.06 10.17 -22.60
C THR A 614 15.79 10.59 -21.17
N LEU A 615 16.40 11.66 -20.72
CA LEU A 615 16.16 12.15 -19.36
C LEU A 615 14.71 12.62 -19.23
N PRO A 616 14.03 12.30 -18.12
CA PRO A 616 12.69 12.82 -17.86
C PRO A 616 12.68 14.35 -17.89
N PRO A 617 11.67 14.99 -18.52
CA PRO A 617 11.63 16.45 -18.67
C PRO A 617 11.62 17.23 -17.36
N ASP A 618 11.13 16.62 -16.29
CA ASP A 618 11.07 17.20 -14.94
C ASP A 618 12.46 17.38 -14.30
N LEU A 619 13.46 16.59 -14.73
CA LEU A 619 14.87 16.82 -14.34
C LEU A 619 15.43 18.12 -14.94
N ALA A 620 14.76 18.68 -15.94
CA ALA A 620 15.16 19.89 -16.66
C ALA A 620 14.57 21.18 -16.08
N SER A 621 13.73 21.13 -15.06
CA SER A 621 12.94 22.27 -14.59
C SER A 621 13.75 23.45 -14.02
N ARG A 622 15.05 23.22 -13.74
CA ARG A 622 15.94 24.23 -13.17
C ARG A 622 17.32 24.22 -13.87
N TYR A 623 17.33 24.66 -15.09
CA TYR A 623 18.60 24.81 -15.85
C TYR A 623 19.31 26.12 -15.48
N PRO A 624 20.67 26.13 -15.34
CA PRO A 624 21.59 24.99 -15.42
C PRO A 624 21.53 24.10 -14.18
N ALA A 625 21.55 22.79 -14.39
CA ALA A 625 21.43 21.80 -13.33
C ALA A 625 22.58 20.80 -13.34
N VAL A 626 22.86 20.23 -12.18
CA VAL A 626 23.81 19.14 -12.00
C VAL A 626 23.02 17.88 -11.68
N LEU A 627 23.22 16.83 -12.49
CA LEU A 627 22.63 15.52 -12.31
C LEU A 627 23.61 14.59 -11.61
N ASN A 628 23.19 14.03 -10.51
CA ASN A 628 23.84 12.87 -9.89
C ASN A 628 23.25 11.60 -10.54
N LEU A 629 23.99 11.01 -11.46
CA LEU A 629 23.66 9.72 -12.05
C LEU A 629 24.16 8.61 -11.14
N ARG A 630 23.26 7.70 -10.75
CA ARG A 630 23.60 6.51 -9.98
C ARG A 630 23.28 5.24 -10.76
N LEU A 631 24.27 4.38 -10.90
CA LEU A 631 24.09 3.00 -11.33
C LEU A 631 24.07 2.11 -10.10
N THR A 632 22.94 1.46 -9.85
CA THR A 632 22.78 0.46 -8.80
C THR A 632 22.77 -0.92 -9.44
N GLY A 633 23.57 -1.84 -8.92
CA GLY A 633 23.64 -3.22 -9.41
C GLY A 633 23.51 -4.23 -8.27
N MET A 634 22.72 -5.30 -8.48
CA MET A 634 22.61 -6.41 -7.57
C MET A 634 23.17 -7.68 -8.21
N ASN A 635 24.05 -8.37 -7.49
CA ASN A 635 24.65 -9.61 -7.97
C ASN A 635 23.75 -10.84 -7.69
N ALA A 636 24.15 -12.00 -8.19
CA ALA A 636 23.40 -13.26 -8.01
C ALA A 636 23.26 -13.70 -6.55
N ASN A 637 23.99 -13.13 -5.61
CA ASN A 637 23.88 -13.41 -4.17
C ASN A 637 23.05 -12.34 -3.44
N GLY A 638 22.34 -11.45 -4.16
CA GLY A 638 21.53 -10.38 -3.59
C GLY A 638 22.30 -9.20 -3.03
N LYS A 639 23.64 -9.17 -3.16
CA LYS A 639 24.45 -8.04 -2.69
C LYS A 639 24.33 -6.85 -3.63
N VAL A 640 24.04 -5.67 -3.06
CA VAL A 640 23.80 -4.43 -3.80
C VAL A 640 25.05 -3.54 -3.76
N TYR A 641 25.33 -2.92 -4.90
CA TYR A 641 26.45 -1.99 -5.10
C TYR A 641 25.95 -0.76 -5.85
N THR A 642 26.62 0.39 -5.63
CA THR A 642 26.33 1.63 -6.35
C THR A 642 27.60 2.26 -6.93
N VAL A 643 27.45 2.95 -8.07
CA VAL A 643 28.45 3.82 -8.66
C VAL A 643 27.80 5.14 -9.04
N ASP A 644 28.29 6.23 -8.50
CA ASP A 644 27.80 7.57 -8.77
C ASP A 644 28.71 8.28 -9.79
N LYS A 645 28.10 9.06 -10.68
CA LYS A 645 28.78 9.93 -11.63
C LYS A 645 28.00 11.22 -11.79
N VAL A 646 28.71 12.34 -11.84
CA VAL A 646 28.10 13.67 -11.91
C VAL A 646 28.17 14.21 -13.32
N PHE A 647 27.06 14.78 -13.80
CA PHE A 647 26.94 15.40 -15.12
C PHE A 647 26.34 16.80 -15.03
N ARG A 648 26.77 17.69 -15.90
CA ARG A 648 26.04 18.92 -16.19
C ARG A 648 24.96 18.63 -17.22
N LEU A 649 23.78 19.13 -16.96
CA LEU A 649 22.68 19.06 -17.93
C LEU A 649 22.81 20.21 -18.93
N VAL A 650 22.65 19.90 -20.21
CA VAL A 650 22.66 20.86 -21.32
C VAL A 650 21.40 20.67 -22.16
N PRO A 651 20.88 21.76 -22.81
CA PRO A 651 19.69 21.70 -23.66
C PRO A 651 19.74 20.65 -24.77
#